data_a002876742fd76b4ef62a7cae4503c14
#
_entry.id   a002876742fd76b4ef62a7cae4503c14
#
_cell.length_a   1.000
_cell.length_b   1.000
_cell.length_c   1.000
_cell.angle_alpha   90.00
_cell.angle_beta   90.00
_cell.angle_gamma   90.00
#
_symmetry.space_group_name_H-M   'P 1'
#
loop_
_entity.id
_entity.type
_entity.pdbx_description
1 polymer ?
#
loop_
_entity_poly.entity_id
_entity_poly.type
_entity_poly.pdbx_seq_one_letter_code
_entity_poly.pdbx_strand_id
1 'polypeptide(L)'
;MLKRVLSFVAVVAMCMNLYAQWDSPELNAFMRTMYKQVYEVRGKVYGVDDFEPKPYPLQGANVKVVCLGDTTNMDGQSVWKDGGFDVWLPLRERLKDTRVKVTISYVGMETFEKIYSPEKTKENGVDKYNIKIDSVVLRSKPMTTAEAEVVAELKRMYQRGDTVIFNADAYEMPSGSVLLDLVRRLPGLKYENGKMTYMDKDIEEIKLNGASFFKHDMSIALNNMPHEKLKSLSIYEELKDTLDVKSEKHMVMDMETKEPMSGTVFGELFASTTEKVNHYGFGGSMSVWRQNGWELNGNFNTQDIPDDGTYQMKTVRTIGNVMANYNFDNKGSVGGNLNHSYNRNETKNDSYTKMFLPEYTQNSMNESFNSNKSKSWDGGISGFGRINEKMYFNANVNMNKSNNDSYSESTDSISYEGEGLQSTTRQINTSNGENKSLGGNFSLNYAFDEDHKNELSLDYSYNHSDAKNTSYNKSYSRFVQQDSIRDVNHRILSPNRSNSHNIMLRYSHRVGGGGRYGFGDDDDENKVNSFLTIGYGVNFDSNTSTQNYEDILADGSYAQVDSLHYDKRNRNFSHMFELSYFYSDKKSRLNLSANASPRKMTIDNDQYGRNEHIVSKGVQLSFNANYTLNVKKDKYTLRYTGSNVLPGVEQLSNVTDYHDPMNISVGNPNLKNAFNHNFQIEYMFRSLMRMQLSYGFTDNQIITLTVFDKATTARRTSPANINGNWNTREYVYFTIPIHDFTLSMNATHSFNHGVSYVQNTTDNEPWKSATKHHNFSTGISGSYGNKYWMMQGGVGYSMNNSKSDYLTTATKGQAINANADITYEAPFGLELGVECNFSKPFGYEMAAANKTECLLNLRAEYHFLKRKLATIGVDWRDILNSYNGFKASMNGTMWNESRTYGDTSMFVIRFSYRINAFD
;
A
#
# COMPACT_ATOMS: atom_id res chain seq x y z
N MET A 1 19.50 -0.50 -25.33
CA MET A 1 18.61 0.33 -24.50
C MET A 1 17.49 0.93 -25.32
N LEU A 2 17.75 1.78 -26.29
CA LEU A 2 16.74 2.44 -27.15
C LEU A 2 15.76 1.45 -27.84
N LYS A 3 16.25 0.30 -28.33
CA LYS A 3 15.40 -0.74 -28.95
C LYS A 3 14.39 -1.39 -27.99
N ARG A 4 14.70 -1.50 -26.68
CA ARG A 4 13.78 -2.08 -25.68
C ARG A 4 12.76 -1.07 -25.18
N VAL A 5 13.17 0.19 -25.02
CA VAL A 5 12.26 1.31 -24.77
C VAL A 5 11.32 1.52 -25.95
N LEU A 6 11.85 1.42 -27.19
CA LEU A 6 11.04 1.46 -28.41
C LEU A 6 10.10 0.24 -28.53
N SER A 7 10.50 -0.97 -28.10
CA SER A 7 9.61 -2.13 -28.05
C SER A 7 8.49 -1.96 -27.04
N PHE A 8 8.77 -1.32 -25.90
CA PHE A 8 7.75 -1.04 -24.89
C PHE A 8 6.85 0.13 -25.32
N VAL A 9 7.42 1.20 -25.87
CA VAL A 9 6.65 2.27 -26.52
C VAL A 9 5.81 1.71 -27.67
N ALA A 10 6.31 0.72 -28.40
CA ALA A 10 5.55 0.01 -29.43
C ALA A 10 4.40 -0.84 -28.82
N VAL A 11 4.59 -1.48 -27.66
CA VAL A 11 3.53 -2.19 -26.95
C VAL A 11 2.49 -1.20 -26.39
N VAL A 12 2.93 -0.09 -25.81
CA VAL A 12 2.02 1.00 -25.37
C VAL A 12 1.33 1.65 -26.57
N ALA A 13 2.05 1.88 -27.66
CA ALA A 13 1.47 2.38 -28.91
C ALA A 13 0.56 1.34 -29.60
N MET A 14 0.84 0.02 -29.45
CA MET A 14 -0.09 -1.05 -29.83
C MET A 14 -1.35 -1.05 -28.96
N CYS A 15 -1.22 -0.86 -27.67
CA CYS A 15 -2.39 -0.70 -26.78
C CYS A 15 -3.15 0.60 -27.09
N MET A 16 -2.46 1.69 -27.44
CA MET A 16 -3.09 2.95 -27.85
C MET A 16 -3.71 2.86 -29.27
N ASN A 17 -3.08 2.10 -30.20
CA ASN A 17 -3.67 1.80 -31.51
C ASN A 17 -4.86 0.84 -31.44
N LEU A 18 -4.91 -0.06 -30.45
CA LEU A 18 -6.10 -0.88 -30.18
C LEU A 18 -7.32 -0.01 -29.82
N TYR A 19 -7.12 1.18 -29.27
CA TYR A 19 -8.19 2.11 -28.96
C TYR A 19 -8.65 2.95 -30.19
N ALA A 20 -7.76 3.20 -31.12
CA ALA A 20 -8.08 3.92 -32.37
C ALA A 20 -8.75 3.03 -33.44
N GLN A 21 -8.72 1.71 -33.26
CA GLN A 21 -9.22 0.73 -34.20
C GLN A 21 -10.19 -0.27 -33.56
N TRP A 22 -11.40 0.24 -33.18
CA TRP A 22 -12.53 -0.66 -32.96
C TRP A 22 -12.86 -1.52 -34.21
N ASP A 23 -12.26 -1.20 -35.34
CA ASP A 23 -12.34 -1.92 -36.62
C ASP A 23 -11.08 -2.72 -36.95
N SER A 24 -10.20 -3.06 -35.96
CA SER A 24 -9.03 -3.88 -36.27
C SER A 24 -9.40 -5.33 -36.60
N PRO A 25 -8.76 -5.95 -37.60
CA PRO A 25 -9.03 -7.35 -37.97
C PRO A 25 -8.82 -8.34 -36.81
N GLU A 26 -7.90 -8.06 -35.91
CA GLU A 26 -7.58 -8.93 -34.75
C GLU A 26 -8.64 -8.86 -33.66
N LEU A 27 -9.11 -7.66 -33.31
CA LEU A 27 -10.20 -7.47 -32.34
C LEU A 27 -11.51 -8.02 -32.91
N ASN A 28 -11.76 -7.80 -34.19
CA ASN A 28 -12.87 -8.38 -34.92
C ASN A 28 -12.77 -9.92 -35.00
N ALA A 29 -11.58 -10.51 -35.12
CA ALA A 29 -11.35 -11.95 -35.03
C ALA A 29 -11.63 -12.49 -33.62
N PHE A 30 -11.19 -11.77 -32.56
CA PHE A 30 -11.47 -12.12 -31.16
C PHE A 30 -12.98 -11.99 -30.85
N MET A 31 -13.62 -10.92 -31.28
CA MET A 31 -15.08 -10.75 -31.14
C MET A 31 -15.87 -11.83 -31.88
N ARG A 32 -15.37 -12.34 -33.03
CA ARG A 32 -15.98 -13.48 -33.76
C ARG A 32 -15.98 -14.76 -32.95
N THR A 33 -15.02 -14.97 -32.06
CA THR A 33 -14.97 -16.16 -31.19
C THR A 33 -15.92 -16.05 -30.01
N MET A 34 -16.23 -14.83 -29.56
CA MET A 34 -17.06 -14.58 -28.37
C MET A 34 -18.55 -14.37 -28.70
N TYR A 35 -18.88 -13.70 -29.83
CA TYR A 35 -20.25 -13.37 -30.14
C TYR A 35 -20.60 -13.87 -31.55
N LYS A 36 -21.76 -14.52 -31.66
CA LYS A 36 -22.27 -15.01 -32.96
C LYS A 36 -23.32 -14.09 -33.57
N GLN A 37 -23.89 -13.20 -32.72
CA GLN A 37 -25.00 -12.37 -33.03
C GLN A 37 -24.98 -11.10 -32.19
N VAL A 38 -25.30 -9.93 -32.76
CA VAL A 38 -25.36 -8.63 -32.06
C VAL A 38 -26.60 -7.86 -32.50
N TYR A 39 -27.35 -7.35 -31.55
CA TYR A 39 -28.46 -6.41 -31.81
C TYR A 39 -27.99 -5.01 -31.49
N GLU A 40 -28.36 -4.07 -32.36
CA GLU A 40 -28.13 -2.65 -32.20
C GLU A 40 -29.47 -1.91 -32.37
N VAL A 41 -30.01 -1.32 -31.29
CA VAL A 41 -31.32 -0.68 -31.26
C VAL A 41 -31.11 0.77 -30.91
N ARG A 42 -31.38 1.66 -31.90
CA ARG A 42 -31.19 3.10 -31.79
C ARG A 42 -32.50 3.86 -31.98
N GLY A 43 -32.69 4.99 -31.30
CA GLY A 43 -33.88 5.81 -31.47
C GLY A 43 -33.83 7.08 -30.64
N LYS A 44 -34.98 7.79 -30.69
CA LYS A 44 -35.21 8.98 -29.88
C LYS A 44 -36.51 8.88 -29.11
N VAL A 45 -36.54 9.40 -27.88
CA VAL A 45 -37.73 9.44 -27.01
C VAL A 45 -38.08 10.86 -26.65
N TYR A 46 -39.29 11.18 -26.80
CA TYR A 46 -39.89 12.48 -26.48
C TYR A 46 -41.04 12.29 -25.50
N GLY A 47 -41.28 13.26 -24.65
CA GLY A 47 -42.45 13.37 -23.79
C GLY A 47 -43.40 14.45 -24.25
N VAL A 48 -44.69 14.25 -23.99
CA VAL A 48 -45.74 15.26 -24.10
C VAL A 48 -46.59 15.15 -22.85
N ASP A 49 -46.74 16.25 -22.11
CA ASP A 49 -47.59 16.33 -20.93
C ASP A 49 -48.53 17.54 -21.00
N ASP A 50 -49.39 17.67 -19.98
CA ASP A 50 -50.40 18.73 -19.93
C ASP A 50 -49.78 20.13 -19.70
N PHE A 51 -48.51 20.20 -19.27
CA PHE A 51 -47.79 21.46 -19.05
C PHE A 51 -47.00 21.88 -20.29
N GLU A 52 -46.52 20.92 -21.09
CA GLU A 52 -45.74 21.16 -22.30
C GLU A 52 -46.28 20.34 -23.47
N PRO A 53 -47.26 20.90 -24.20
CA PRO A 53 -47.94 20.18 -25.29
C PRO A 53 -47.08 19.97 -26.55
N LYS A 54 -45.85 20.52 -26.60
CA LYS A 54 -44.88 20.25 -27.65
C LYS A 54 -43.93 19.12 -27.23
N PRO A 55 -43.61 18.20 -28.15
CA PRO A 55 -42.67 17.12 -27.82
C PRO A 55 -41.31 17.67 -27.36
N TYR A 56 -40.85 17.26 -26.16
CA TYR A 56 -39.53 17.59 -25.60
C TYR A 56 -38.70 16.32 -25.39
N PRO A 57 -37.37 16.37 -25.51
CA PRO A 57 -36.51 15.21 -25.27
C PRO A 57 -36.70 14.69 -23.86
N LEU A 58 -37.01 13.37 -23.70
CA LEU A 58 -37.35 12.79 -22.43
C LEU A 58 -36.10 12.15 -21.81
N GLN A 59 -35.21 12.96 -21.25
CA GLN A 59 -33.99 12.53 -20.57
C GLN A 59 -34.32 11.61 -19.38
N GLY A 60 -33.63 10.48 -19.28
CA GLY A 60 -33.80 9.52 -18.15
C GLY A 60 -34.93 8.52 -18.37
N ALA A 61 -35.64 8.53 -19.49
CA ALA A 61 -36.57 7.43 -19.81
C ALA A 61 -35.81 6.12 -19.95
N ASN A 62 -36.37 5.02 -19.46
CA ASN A 62 -35.78 3.69 -19.53
C ASN A 62 -36.16 2.99 -20.84
N VAL A 63 -35.15 2.55 -21.58
CA VAL A 63 -35.32 1.72 -22.77
C VAL A 63 -34.84 0.31 -22.42
N LYS A 64 -35.71 -0.70 -22.55
CA LYS A 64 -35.41 -2.11 -22.34
C LYS A 64 -35.59 -2.89 -23.64
N VAL A 65 -34.61 -3.70 -23.99
CA VAL A 65 -34.65 -4.55 -25.19
C VAL A 65 -34.55 -6.01 -24.77
N VAL A 66 -35.50 -6.84 -25.19
CA VAL A 66 -35.60 -8.26 -24.83
C VAL A 66 -35.68 -9.08 -26.12
N CYS A 67 -34.81 -10.09 -26.27
CA CYS A 67 -34.87 -11.03 -27.38
C CYS A 67 -36.03 -12.04 -27.22
N LEU A 68 -36.91 -12.16 -28.19
CA LEU A 68 -38.05 -13.08 -28.08
C LEU A 68 -37.61 -14.56 -28.20
N GLY A 69 -36.50 -14.84 -28.87
CA GLY A 69 -35.94 -16.17 -28.98
C GLY A 69 -35.34 -16.72 -27.69
N ASP A 70 -34.98 -15.83 -26.74
CA ASP A 70 -34.52 -16.14 -25.40
C ASP A 70 -34.68 -14.87 -24.53
N THR A 71 -35.72 -14.88 -23.70
CA THR A 71 -36.11 -13.73 -22.87
C THR A 71 -35.14 -13.44 -21.71
N THR A 72 -34.18 -14.34 -21.45
CA THR A 72 -33.11 -14.09 -20.49
C THR A 72 -32.04 -13.16 -21.08
N ASN A 73 -31.95 -13.06 -22.39
CA ASN A 73 -31.09 -12.12 -23.10
C ASN A 73 -31.81 -10.78 -23.27
N MET A 74 -31.46 -9.84 -22.40
CA MET A 74 -32.01 -8.49 -22.40
C MET A 74 -30.93 -7.48 -22.04
N ASP A 75 -31.08 -6.24 -22.52
CA ASP A 75 -30.29 -5.08 -22.10
C ASP A 75 -31.14 -3.82 -22.09
N GLY A 76 -30.66 -2.76 -21.44
CA GLY A 76 -31.40 -1.51 -21.36
C GLY A 76 -30.50 -0.31 -21.12
N GLN A 77 -31.01 0.87 -21.42
CA GLN A 77 -30.32 2.14 -21.30
C GLN A 77 -31.26 3.25 -20.89
N SER A 78 -30.78 4.23 -20.13
CA SER A 78 -31.48 5.50 -19.93
C SER A 78 -31.23 6.44 -21.10
N VAL A 79 -32.31 7.12 -21.55
CA VAL A 79 -32.28 8.09 -22.64
C VAL A 79 -31.38 9.26 -22.29
N TRP A 80 -30.57 9.69 -23.25
CA TRP A 80 -29.65 10.83 -23.11
C TRP A 80 -30.37 12.18 -23.09
N LYS A 81 -29.63 13.26 -22.79
CA LYS A 81 -30.16 14.63 -22.70
C LYS A 81 -30.80 15.14 -23.99
N ASP A 82 -30.38 14.63 -25.15
CA ASP A 82 -30.94 14.94 -26.46
C ASP A 82 -32.13 14.07 -26.89
N GLY A 83 -32.58 13.20 -25.97
CA GLY A 83 -33.63 12.22 -26.22
C GLY A 83 -33.16 10.93 -26.89
N GLY A 84 -31.88 10.79 -27.22
CA GLY A 84 -31.32 9.65 -27.94
C GLY A 84 -31.06 8.43 -27.04
N PHE A 85 -31.06 7.23 -27.62
CA PHE A 85 -30.58 6.01 -27.03
C PHE A 85 -29.92 5.09 -28.06
N ASP A 86 -29.01 4.22 -27.59
CA ASP A 86 -28.31 3.23 -28.40
C ASP A 86 -28.02 1.99 -27.53
N VAL A 87 -28.91 1.00 -27.63
CA VAL A 87 -28.79 -0.26 -26.86
C VAL A 87 -28.10 -1.31 -27.72
N TRP A 88 -27.04 -1.88 -27.16
CA TRP A 88 -26.19 -2.84 -27.82
C TRP A 88 -26.18 -4.17 -27.06
N LEU A 89 -26.74 -5.24 -27.67
CA LEU A 89 -26.92 -6.54 -27.04
C LEU A 89 -26.13 -7.63 -27.79
N PRO A 90 -24.91 -7.97 -27.34
CA PRO A 90 -24.11 -9.05 -27.93
C PRO A 90 -24.51 -10.41 -27.38
N LEU A 91 -24.68 -11.42 -28.24
CA LEU A 91 -25.10 -12.77 -27.89
C LEU A 91 -24.06 -13.82 -28.32
N ARG A 92 -23.78 -14.79 -27.46
CA ARG A 92 -22.86 -15.90 -27.73
C ARG A 92 -23.47 -16.99 -28.60
N GLU A 93 -24.79 -17.13 -28.59
CA GLU A 93 -25.53 -18.12 -29.33
C GLU A 93 -26.46 -17.45 -30.35
N ARG A 94 -26.74 -18.16 -31.47
CA ARG A 94 -27.69 -17.67 -32.47
C ARG A 94 -29.10 -18.01 -32.04
N LEU A 95 -29.97 -17.00 -31.93
CA LEU A 95 -31.38 -17.19 -31.66
C LEU A 95 -32.13 -17.60 -32.91
N LYS A 96 -33.09 -18.52 -32.77
CA LYS A 96 -34.00 -18.92 -33.84
C LYS A 96 -35.03 -17.82 -34.15
N ASP A 97 -35.59 -17.21 -33.11
CA ASP A 97 -36.45 -16.02 -33.25
C ASP A 97 -35.59 -14.78 -33.06
N THR A 98 -35.41 -14.01 -34.12
CA THR A 98 -34.59 -12.80 -34.14
C THR A 98 -35.34 -11.54 -33.77
N ARG A 99 -36.64 -11.60 -33.49
CA ARG A 99 -37.44 -10.45 -33.09
C ARG A 99 -37.09 -10.02 -31.68
N VAL A 100 -37.19 -8.70 -31.46
CA VAL A 100 -36.99 -8.12 -30.14
C VAL A 100 -38.18 -7.33 -29.69
N LYS A 101 -38.47 -7.37 -28.38
CA LYS A 101 -39.45 -6.50 -27.75
C LYS A 101 -38.69 -5.29 -27.17
N VAL A 102 -39.08 -4.08 -27.59
CA VAL A 102 -38.58 -2.82 -27.06
C VAL A 102 -39.65 -2.23 -26.16
N THR A 103 -39.31 -1.98 -24.92
CA THR A 103 -40.15 -1.34 -23.90
C THR A 103 -39.50 -0.03 -23.50
N ILE A 104 -40.22 1.09 -23.58
CA ILE A 104 -39.77 2.40 -23.17
C ILE A 104 -40.73 2.94 -22.11
N SER A 105 -40.24 3.29 -20.96
CA SER A 105 -41.01 3.74 -19.82
C SER A 105 -40.39 4.98 -19.16
N TYR A 106 -41.26 5.82 -18.61
CA TYR A 106 -40.91 7.00 -17.81
C TYR A 106 -41.95 7.20 -16.71
N VAL A 107 -41.55 7.69 -15.55
CA VAL A 107 -42.46 7.88 -14.41
C VAL A 107 -43.53 8.94 -14.81
N GLY A 108 -44.80 8.57 -14.60
CA GLY A 108 -45.94 9.47 -14.95
C GLY A 108 -46.33 9.47 -16.42
N MET A 109 -45.76 8.63 -17.28
CA MET A 109 -46.08 8.54 -18.70
C MET A 109 -46.52 7.13 -19.10
N GLU A 110 -47.26 7.03 -20.22
CA GLU A 110 -47.66 5.75 -20.81
C GLU A 110 -46.43 4.96 -21.27
N THR A 111 -46.39 3.68 -20.95
CA THR A 111 -45.28 2.79 -21.37
C THR A 111 -45.48 2.43 -22.84
N PHE A 112 -44.46 2.62 -23.64
CA PHE A 112 -44.43 2.16 -25.02
C PHE A 112 -43.85 0.76 -25.09
N GLU A 113 -44.58 -0.16 -25.77
CA GLU A 113 -44.11 -1.50 -26.04
C GLU A 113 -44.34 -1.89 -27.49
N LYS A 114 -43.31 -2.37 -28.18
CA LYS A 114 -43.42 -2.82 -29.55
C LYS A 114 -42.42 -3.89 -29.88
N ILE A 115 -42.85 -4.85 -30.70
CA ILE A 115 -42.00 -5.90 -31.24
C ILE A 115 -41.49 -5.46 -32.61
N TYR A 116 -40.18 -5.56 -32.78
CA TYR A 116 -39.47 -5.24 -34.00
C TYR A 116 -38.83 -6.47 -34.63
N SER A 117 -38.88 -6.55 -35.95
CA SER A 117 -38.10 -7.48 -36.74
C SER A 117 -36.89 -6.74 -37.29
N PRO A 118 -35.69 -7.13 -36.90
CA PRO A 118 -34.48 -6.39 -37.26
C PRO A 118 -34.05 -6.63 -38.70
N GLU A 119 -33.35 -5.67 -39.26
CA GLU A 119 -32.63 -5.84 -40.50
C GLU A 119 -31.31 -6.54 -40.25
N LYS A 120 -31.13 -7.69 -40.96
CA LYS A 120 -29.92 -8.49 -40.79
C LYS A 120 -28.82 -8.01 -41.72
N THR A 121 -27.66 -7.66 -41.16
CA THR A 121 -26.41 -7.43 -41.88
C THR A 121 -25.36 -8.40 -41.37
N LYS A 122 -24.31 -8.60 -42.11
CA LYS A 122 -23.18 -9.49 -41.68
C LYS A 122 -21.89 -8.66 -41.73
N GLU A 123 -21.32 -8.45 -40.60
CA GLU A 123 -20.09 -7.70 -40.46
C GLU A 123 -19.00 -8.59 -39.80
N ASN A 124 -17.92 -8.79 -40.51
CA ASN A 124 -16.78 -9.56 -39.98
C ASN A 124 -17.12 -10.97 -39.45
N GLY A 125 -18.16 -11.64 -40.02
CA GLY A 125 -18.58 -13.02 -39.64
C GLY A 125 -19.58 -13.09 -38.49
N VAL A 126 -19.89 -11.99 -37.83
CA VAL A 126 -20.93 -11.83 -36.79
C VAL A 126 -22.24 -11.40 -37.47
N ASP A 127 -23.36 -12.00 -37.09
CA ASP A 127 -24.67 -11.57 -37.58
C ASP A 127 -25.09 -10.30 -36.80
N LYS A 128 -25.22 -9.17 -37.49
CA LYS A 128 -25.63 -7.87 -36.91
C LYS A 128 -27.10 -7.60 -37.25
N TYR A 129 -27.87 -7.32 -36.21
CA TYR A 129 -29.30 -7.07 -36.32
C TYR A 129 -29.60 -5.62 -35.92
N ASN A 130 -29.91 -4.78 -36.91
CA ASN A 130 -30.11 -3.35 -36.73
C ASN A 130 -31.60 -3.00 -36.61
N ILE A 131 -31.95 -2.20 -35.62
CA ILE A 131 -33.30 -1.64 -35.44
C ILE A 131 -33.17 -0.14 -35.25
N LYS A 132 -33.68 0.64 -36.20
CA LYS A 132 -33.75 2.10 -36.09
C LYS A 132 -35.17 2.49 -35.75
N ILE A 133 -35.34 3.16 -34.62
CA ILE A 133 -36.64 3.72 -34.17
C ILE A 133 -36.57 5.22 -34.37
N ASP A 134 -37.35 5.75 -35.33
CA ASP A 134 -37.24 7.20 -35.69
C ASP A 134 -37.53 8.10 -34.50
N SER A 135 -38.65 7.93 -33.83
CA SER A 135 -38.98 8.60 -32.58
C SER A 135 -40.18 7.96 -31.89
N VAL A 136 -40.12 7.94 -30.55
CA VAL A 136 -41.24 7.52 -29.70
C VAL A 136 -41.67 8.69 -28.85
N VAL A 137 -42.98 8.97 -28.85
CA VAL A 137 -43.55 10.04 -28.02
C VAL A 137 -44.38 9.38 -26.92
N LEU A 138 -43.98 9.57 -25.67
CA LEU A 138 -44.70 9.15 -24.48
C LEU A 138 -45.66 10.25 -24.04
N ARG A 139 -46.87 9.89 -23.66
CA ARG A 139 -47.91 10.84 -23.17
C ARG A 139 -48.09 10.67 -21.68
N SER A 140 -48.47 11.75 -20.99
CA SER A 140 -48.74 11.69 -19.57
C SER A 140 -49.93 10.75 -19.25
N LYS A 141 -49.78 9.92 -18.22
CA LYS A 141 -50.81 9.02 -17.72
C LYS A 141 -51.23 9.50 -16.34
N PRO A 142 -52.53 9.65 -16.02
CA PRO A 142 -52.99 9.94 -14.66
C PRO A 142 -52.48 8.85 -13.72
N MET A 143 -51.68 9.21 -12.71
CA MET A 143 -51.17 8.24 -11.70
C MET A 143 -52.32 7.76 -10.82
N THR A 144 -52.71 6.48 -10.95
CA THR A 144 -53.39 5.76 -9.89
C THR A 144 -52.30 5.11 -9.03
N THR A 145 -52.35 5.39 -7.74
CA THR A 145 -51.32 5.04 -6.74
C THR A 145 -51.05 3.55 -6.55
N ALA A 146 -51.57 2.64 -7.36
CA ALA A 146 -51.49 1.19 -7.20
C ALA A 146 -50.57 0.47 -8.21
N GLU A 147 -49.96 1.13 -9.17
CA GLU A 147 -49.22 0.48 -10.28
C GLU A 147 -47.77 0.93 -10.52
N ALA A 148 -47.14 1.57 -9.56
CA ALA A 148 -45.74 1.92 -9.71
C ALA A 148 -44.84 0.86 -9.04
N GLU A 149 -44.84 -0.35 -9.54
CA GLU A 149 -43.72 -1.28 -9.30
C GLU A 149 -42.65 -0.98 -10.36
N VAL A 150 -41.83 0.00 -10.07
CA VAL A 150 -40.62 0.28 -10.86
C VAL A 150 -39.58 -0.79 -10.51
N VAL A 151 -39.56 -1.88 -11.24
CA VAL A 151 -38.42 -2.82 -11.25
C VAL A 151 -37.30 -2.15 -12.04
N ALA A 152 -36.67 -1.15 -11.46
CA ALA A 152 -35.39 -0.66 -11.94
C ALA A 152 -34.34 -1.66 -11.46
N GLU A 153 -33.71 -2.41 -12.36
CA GLU A 153 -32.47 -3.11 -12.02
C GLU A 153 -31.45 -2.06 -11.57
N LEU A 154 -31.18 -2.03 -10.29
CA LEU A 154 -30.19 -1.14 -9.68
C LEU A 154 -28.81 -1.51 -10.24
N LYS A 155 -28.20 -0.57 -10.98
CA LYS A 155 -26.82 -0.77 -11.43
C LYS A 155 -25.93 -0.97 -10.21
N ARG A 156 -25.20 -2.08 -10.15
CA ARG A 156 -24.31 -2.42 -9.03
C ARG A 156 -23.15 -1.44 -8.93
N MET A 157 -22.55 -1.07 -10.06
CA MET A 157 -21.40 -0.16 -10.14
C MET A 157 -21.55 0.77 -11.36
N TYR A 158 -21.22 2.03 -11.17
CA TYR A 158 -21.12 3.00 -12.27
C TYR A 158 -20.07 4.07 -11.94
N GLN A 159 -19.54 4.71 -12.99
CA GLN A 159 -18.56 5.78 -12.86
C GLN A 159 -19.16 7.12 -13.22
N ARG A 160 -19.01 8.10 -12.33
CA ARG A 160 -19.41 9.50 -12.56
C ARG A 160 -18.16 10.38 -12.45
N GLY A 161 -17.65 10.87 -13.57
CA GLY A 161 -16.38 11.60 -13.59
C GLY A 161 -15.21 10.68 -13.19
N ASP A 162 -14.48 11.06 -12.17
CA ASP A 162 -13.38 10.28 -11.54
C ASP A 162 -13.84 9.41 -10.36
N THR A 163 -15.11 9.53 -9.96
CA THR A 163 -15.70 8.79 -8.85
C THR A 163 -16.32 7.48 -9.31
N VAL A 164 -15.98 6.38 -8.65
CA VAL A 164 -16.62 5.07 -8.82
C VAL A 164 -17.66 4.89 -7.72
N ILE A 165 -18.88 4.60 -8.11
CA ILE A 165 -20.02 4.47 -7.18
C ILE A 165 -20.55 3.05 -7.21
N PHE A 166 -20.63 2.43 -6.05
CA PHE A 166 -21.24 1.13 -5.81
C PHE A 166 -22.57 1.34 -5.10
N ASN A 167 -23.63 0.78 -5.66
CA ASN A 167 -24.94 0.82 -5.03
C ASN A 167 -25.07 -0.33 -4.02
N ALA A 168 -25.13 -0.01 -2.73
CA ALA A 168 -25.17 -1.02 -1.67
C ALA A 168 -26.43 -1.92 -1.77
N ASP A 169 -27.57 -1.38 -2.15
CA ASP A 169 -28.82 -2.12 -2.29
C ASP A 169 -28.83 -3.12 -3.46
N ALA A 170 -27.89 -2.98 -4.39
CA ALA A 170 -27.79 -3.91 -5.52
C ALA A 170 -27.05 -5.22 -5.17
N TYR A 171 -26.51 -5.32 -3.95
CA TYR A 171 -25.83 -6.51 -3.46
C TYR A 171 -26.71 -7.19 -2.41
N GLU A 172 -27.13 -8.42 -2.71
CA GLU A 172 -27.89 -9.22 -1.74
C GLU A 172 -26.98 -9.68 -0.60
N MET A 173 -27.28 -9.20 0.62
CA MET A 173 -26.49 -9.49 1.81
C MET A 173 -27.33 -10.24 2.85
N PRO A 174 -26.71 -11.11 3.65
CA PRO A 174 -27.36 -11.69 4.83
C PRO A 174 -27.76 -10.59 5.82
N SER A 175 -28.82 -10.81 6.59
CA SER A 175 -29.21 -9.87 7.64
C SER A 175 -28.14 -9.77 8.72
N GLY A 176 -27.80 -8.53 9.12
CA GLY A 176 -26.74 -8.25 10.09
C GLY A 176 -25.33 -8.20 9.50
N SER A 177 -25.18 -8.25 8.17
CA SER A 177 -23.90 -8.03 7.50
C SER A 177 -23.39 -6.61 7.74
N VAL A 178 -22.08 -6.48 7.82
CA VAL A 178 -21.38 -5.21 8.02
C VAL A 178 -20.71 -4.71 6.73
N LEU A 179 -20.17 -3.51 6.77
CA LEU A 179 -19.47 -2.90 5.65
C LEU A 179 -18.34 -3.79 5.08
N LEU A 180 -17.60 -4.47 5.95
CA LEU A 180 -16.52 -5.37 5.50
C LEU A 180 -17.03 -6.50 4.60
N ASP A 181 -18.21 -7.06 4.93
CA ASP A 181 -18.82 -8.11 4.13
C ASP A 181 -19.23 -7.61 2.75
N LEU A 182 -19.67 -6.36 2.67
CA LEU A 182 -19.94 -5.69 1.40
C LEU A 182 -18.63 -5.43 0.63
N VAL A 183 -17.62 -4.84 1.26
CA VAL A 183 -16.32 -4.51 0.64
C VAL A 183 -15.68 -5.75 -0.02
N ARG A 184 -15.75 -6.90 0.62
CA ARG A 184 -15.24 -8.17 0.07
C ARG A 184 -15.96 -8.64 -1.20
N ARG A 185 -17.17 -8.12 -1.49
CA ARG A 185 -17.96 -8.43 -2.68
C ARG A 185 -17.83 -7.40 -3.80
N LEU A 186 -17.23 -6.24 -3.48
CA LEU A 186 -17.11 -5.15 -4.44
C LEU A 186 -15.91 -5.35 -5.37
N PRO A 187 -16.10 -5.24 -6.71
CA PRO A 187 -15.01 -5.44 -7.66
C PRO A 187 -13.90 -4.40 -7.50
N GLY A 188 -12.66 -4.87 -7.49
CA GLY A 188 -11.47 -4.04 -7.37
C GLY A 188 -11.11 -3.61 -5.95
N LEU A 189 -11.99 -3.81 -4.97
CA LEU A 189 -11.69 -3.58 -3.55
C LEU A 189 -11.07 -4.83 -2.91
N LYS A 190 -10.12 -4.61 -2.03
CA LYS A 190 -9.50 -5.64 -1.19
C LYS A 190 -9.26 -5.08 0.21
N TYR A 191 -9.43 -5.93 1.20
CA TYR A 191 -9.04 -5.64 2.58
C TYR A 191 -8.18 -6.79 3.10
N GLU A 192 -6.89 -6.52 3.27
CA GLU A 192 -5.90 -7.50 3.70
C GLU A 192 -4.91 -6.84 4.66
N ASN A 193 -4.53 -7.54 5.72
CA ASN A 193 -3.54 -7.07 6.71
C ASN A 193 -3.85 -5.68 7.30
N GLY A 194 -5.16 -5.38 7.52
CA GLY A 194 -5.58 -4.09 8.05
C GLY A 194 -5.57 -2.93 7.06
N LYS A 195 -5.28 -3.19 5.79
CA LYS A 195 -5.27 -2.18 4.72
C LYS A 195 -6.38 -2.44 3.72
N MET A 196 -7.04 -1.38 3.33
CA MET A 196 -8.02 -1.40 2.27
C MET A 196 -7.43 -0.77 1.01
N THR A 197 -7.57 -1.46 -0.13
CA THR A 197 -7.07 -0.97 -1.42
C THR A 197 -8.18 -1.02 -2.47
N TYR A 198 -8.11 -0.09 -3.41
CA TYR A 198 -8.89 -0.13 -4.65
C TYR A 198 -7.95 -0.15 -5.86
N MET A 199 -8.03 -1.19 -6.69
CA MET A 199 -7.10 -1.40 -7.82
C MET A 199 -5.63 -1.34 -7.38
N ASP A 200 -5.30 -1.94 -6.24
CA ASP A 200 -4.00 -1.90 -5.56
C ASP A 200 -3.49 -0.48 -5.22
N LYS A 201 -4.39 0.50 -5.09
CA LYS A 201 -4.11 1.80 -4.46
C LYS A 201 -4.70 1.83 -3.06
N ASP A 202 -3.93 2.27 -2.09
CA ASP A 202 -4.39 2.36 -0.69
C ASP A 202 -5.53 3.38 -0.58
N ILE A 203 -6.61 2.99 0.09
CA ILE A 203 -7.65 3.90 0.57
C ILE A 203 -7.20 4.39 1.94
N GLU A 204 -6.99 5.71 2.06
CA GLU A 204 -6.41 6.31 3.27
C GLU A 204 -7.47 6.81 4.25
N GLU A 205 -8.70 7.02 3.81
CA GLU A 205 -9.77 7.57 4.63
C GLU A 205 -11.13 6.96 4.28
N ILE A 206 -11.96 6.75 5.32
CA ILE A 206 -13.38 6.46 5.18
C ILE A 206 -14.19 7.67 5.64
N LYS A 207 -15.17 8.07 4.85
CA LYS A 207 -16.13 9.12 5.16
C LYS A 207 -17.54 8.56 5.33
N LEU A 208 -18.37 9.28 6.07
CA LEU A 208 -19.78 9.04 6.21
C LEU A 208 -20.54 10.30 5.83
N ASN A 209 -21.30 10.25 4.73
CA ASN A 209 -22.03 11.39 4.18
C ASN A 209 -21.14 12.64 4.01
N GLY A 210 -19.91 12.45 3.48
CA GLY A 210 -18.92 13.49 3.26
C GLY A 210 -18.11 13.89 4.49
N ALA A 211 -18.48 13.46 5.69
CA ALA A 211 -17.72 13.75 6.92
C ALA A 211 -16.73 12.64 7.24
N SER A 212 -15.54 12.99 7.72
CA SER A 212 -14.54 12.02 8.18
C SER A 212 -15.14 11.10 9.25
N PHE A 213 -14.91 9.78 9.10
CA PHE A 213 -15.50 8.77 9.95
C PHE A 213 -14.43 7.79 10.44
N PHE A 214 -14.11 7.86 11.73
CA PHE A 214 -13.04 7.08 12.36
C PHE A 214 -11.70 7.14 11.60
N LYS A 215 -11.23 8.37 11.35
CA LYS A 215 -10.06 8.69 10.49
C LYS A 215 -8.80 7.87 10.80
N HIS A 216 -8.61 7.46 12.05
CA HIS A 216 -7.40 6.76 12.49
C HIS A 216 -7.54 5.24 12.54
N ASP A 217 -8.75 4.70 12.44
CA ASP A 217 -8.98 3.27 12.46
C ASP A 217 -10.18 2.87 11.60
N MET A 218 -9.90 2.59 10.34
CA MET A 218 -10.91 2.16 9.37
C MET A 218 -11.57 0.83 9.77
N SER A 219 -10.91 0.00 10.57
CA SER A 219 -11.45 -1.30 10.99
C SER A 219 -12.74 -1.13 11.81
N ILE A 220 -12.85 -0.02 12.55
CA ILE A 220 -14.06 0.30 13.31
C ILE A 220 -15.27 0.47 12.38
N ALA A 221 -15.13 1.25 11.32
CA ALA A 221 -16.17 1.44 10.32
C ALA A 221 -16.48 0.12 9.60
N LEU A 222 -15.45 -0.59 9.15
CA LEU A 222 -15.58 -1.84 8.39
C LEU A 222 -16.31 -2.94 9.17
N ASN A 223 -15.97 -3.13 10.43
CA ASN A 223 -16.51 -4.23 11.24
C ASN A 223 -17.85 -3.91 11.93
N ASN A 224 -18.24 -2.63 11.98
CA ASN A 224 -19.40 -2.23 12.79
C ASN A 224 -20.50 -1.53 12.00
N MET A 225 -20.23 -0.91 10.83
CA MET A 225 -21.24 -0.24 10.02
C MET A 225 -22.17 -1.28 9.37
N PRO A 226 -23.48 -1.31 9.69
CA PRO A 226 -24.40 -2.27 9.09
C PRO A 226 -24.65 -1.96 7.63
N HIS A 227 -24.55 -2.98 6.77
CA HIS A 227 -24.88 -2.85 5.35
C HIS A 227 -26.29 -2.28 5.12
N GLU A 228 -27.28 -2.68 5.94
CA GLU A 228 -28.69 -2.27 5.81
C GLU A 228 -28.89 -0.75 5.88
N LYS A 229 -27.97 -0.02 6.53
CA LYS A 229 -28.00 1.45 6.62
C LYS A 229 -27.38 2.15 5.41
N LEU A 230 -26.60 1.44 4.60
CA LEU A 230 -25.87 2.02 3.48
C LEU A 230 -26.75 2.11 2.22
N LYS A 231 -26.65 3.21 1.51
CA LYS A 231 -27.26 3.44 0.20
C LYS A 231 -26.24 3.24 -0.91
N SER A 232 -25.07 3.86 -0.78
CA SER A 232 -23.99 3.77 -1.75
C SER A 232 -22.61 3.93 -1.13
N LEU A 233 -21.60 3.43 -1.85
CA LEU A 233 -20.19 3.64 -1.55
C LEU A 233 -19.54 4.34 -2.74
N SER A 234 -18.89 5.46 -2.51
CA SER A 234 -18.19 6.24 -3.52
C SER A 234 -16.70 6.21 -3.29
N ILE A 235 -15.92 5.85 -4.32
CA ILE A 235 -14.45 5.85 -4.25
C ILE A 235 -13.94 6.92 -5.20
N TYR A 236 -13.17 7.85 -4.67
CA TYR A 236 -12.60 8.98 -5.40
C TYR A 236 -11.30 9.48 -4.78
N GLU A 237 -10.59 10.34 -5.52
CA GLU A 237 -9.39 11.00 -5.01
C GLU A 237 -9.75 12.41 -4.50
N GLU A 238 -9.40 12.70 -3.26
CA GLU A 238 -9.60 13.99 -2.62
C GLU A 238 -8.26 14.61 -2.18
N LEU A 239 -8.21 15.91 -1.97
CA LEU A 239 -7.04 16.60 -1.41
C LEU A 239 -6.82 16.19 0.04
N LYS A 240 -5.58 15.83 0.41
CA LYS A 240 -5.22 15.52 1.82
C LYS A 240 -5.49 16.70 2.75
N ASP A 241 -5.24 17.90 2.27
CA ASP A 241 -5.63 19.14 2.92
C ASP A 241 -6.65 19.85 2.02
N THR A 242 -7.90 19.82 2.41
CA THR A 242 -8.99 20.47 1.69
C THR A 242 -8.88 22.00 1.69
N LEU A 243 -8.05 22.57 2.59
CA LEU A 243 -7.76 23.99 2.65
C LEU A 243 -6.63 24.43 1.69
N ASP A 244 -5.84 23.48 1.19
CA ASP A 244 -4.76 23.73 0.23
C ASP A 244 -4.98 22.96 -1.08
N VAL A 245 -5.41 23.64 -2.14
CA VAL A 245 -5.62 23.05 -3.47
C VAL A 245 -4.33 22.48 -4.08
N LYS A 246 -3.16 22.87 -3.58
CA LYS A 246 -1.85 22.36 -3.99
C LYS A 246 -1.52 21.03 -3.32
N SER A 247 -2.27 20.68 -2.27
CA SER A 247 -2.10 19.45 -1.51
C SER A 247 -2.19 18.21 -2.41
N GLU A 248 -1.47 17.17 -2.04
CA GLU A 248 -1.58 15.87 -2.72
C GLU A 248 -2.97 15.30 -2.57
N LYS A 249 -3.40 14.54 -3.58
CA LYS A 249 -4.65 13.78 -3.50
C LYS A 249 -4.40 12.41 -2.89
N HIS A 250 -5.33 11.95 -2.07
CA HIS A 250 -5.41 10.58 -1.54
C HIS A 250 -6.73 9.93 -1.92
N MET A 251 -6.79 8.62 -1.83
CA MET A 251 -8.00 7.87 -2.16
C MET A 251 -8.90 7.76 -0.93
N VAL A 252 -10.16 8.07 -1.12
CA VAL A 252 -11.21 8.10 -0.09
C VAL A 252 -12.33 7.16 -0.48
N MET A 253 -12.92 6.49 0.52
CA MET A 253 -14.19 5.79 0.39
C MET A 253 -15.24 6.54 1.20
N ASP A 254 -16.25 7.10 0.54
CA ASP A 254 -17.35 7.79 1.19
C ASP A 254 -18.63 6.92 1.19
N MET A 255 -19.21 6.74 2.35
CA MET A 255 -20.43 5.98 2.59
C MET A 255 -21.62 6.93 2.64
N GLU A 256 -22.57 6.76 1.74
CA GLU A 256 -23.85 7.43 1.80
C GLU A 256 -24.87 6.55 2.52
N THR A 257 -25.54 7.08 3.55
CA THR A 257 -26.57 6.37 4.29
C THR A 257 -27.97 6.64 3.71
N LYS A 258 -28.90 5.69 3.91
CA LYS A 258 -30.30 5.82 3.51
C LYS A 258 -31.03 6.92 4.26
N GLU A 259 -30.68 7.09 5.51
CA GLU A 259 -31.18 8.13 6.39
C GLU A 259 -30.01 8.91 6.98
N PRO A 260 -30.12 10.22 7.18
CA PRO A 260 -29.08 10.99 7.83
C PRO A 260 -28.77 10.41 9.21
N MET A 261 -27.49 10.18 9.47
CA MET A 261 -27.02 9.73 10.78
C MET A 261 -26.32 10.89 11.48
N SER A 262 -26.79 11.22 12.68
CA SER A 262 -26.20 12.28 13.50
C SER A 262 -25.21 11.79 14.54
N GLY A 263 -25.28 10.51 14.87
CA GLY A 263 -24.37 9.88 15.81
C GLY A 263 -24.45 8.35 15.80
N THR A 264 -23.42 7.72 16.36
CA THR A 264 -23.34 6.27 16.47
C THR A 264 -22.44 5.85 17.64
N VAL A 265 -22.77 4.73 18.25
CA VAL A 265 -21.95 4.04 19.25
C VAL A 265 -21.68 2.63 18.76
N PHE A 266 -20.41 2.29 18.59
CA PHE A 266 -19.95 0.95 18.27
C PHE A 266 -19.12 0.39 19.41
N GLY A 267 -19.16 -0.92 19.59
CA GLY A 267 -18.29 -1.60 20.52
C GLY A 267 -18.23 -3.09 20.24
N GLU A 268 -17.15 -3.71 20.66
CA GLU A 268 -16.96 -5.15 20.60
C GLU A 268 -16.22 -5.62 21.85
N LEU A 269 -16.67 -6.74 22.41
CA LEU A 269 -15.94 -7.49 23.42
C LEU A 269 -15.63 -8.86 22.83
N PHE A 270 -14.42 -9.34 23.02
CA PHE A 270 -14.05 -10.67 22.54
C PHE A 270 -13.18 -11.41 23.55
N ALA A 271 -13.25 -12.71 23.49
CA ALA A 271 -12.37 -13.63 24.20
C ALA A 271 -12.08 -14.84 23.31
N SER A 272 -10.87 -15.35 23.38
CA SER A 272 -10.45 -16.53 22.65
C SER A 272 -9.47 -17.37 23.47
N THR A 273 -9.45 -18.68 23.21
CA THR A 273 -8.49 -19.60 23.82
C THR A 273 -8.26 -20.79 22.90
N THR A 274 -7.13 -21.44 23.08
CA THR A 274 -6.87 -22.73 22.43
C THR A 274 -7.46 -23.90 23.20
N GLU A 275 -7.56 -25.07 22.57
CA GLU A 275 -8.11 -26.30 23.15
C GLU A 275 -7.48 -26.70 24.51
N LYS A 276 -6.18 -26.44 24.69
CA LYS A 276 -5.42 -26.75 25.91
C LYS A 276 -5.46 -25.63 26.93
N VAL A 277 -6.12 -24.50 26.61
CA VAL A 277 -6.17 -23.29 27.44
C VAL A 277 -4.77 -22.73 27.77
N ASN A 278 -3.79 -23.03 26.93
CA ASN A 278 -2.40 -22.60 27.10
C ASN A 278 -2.10 -21.28 26.38
N HIS A 279 -2.98 -20.86 25.48
CA HIS A 279 -2.98 -19.57 24.80
C HIS A 279 -4.33 -18.90 24.94
N TYR A 280 -4.33 -17.59 25.03
CA TYR A 280 -5.55 -16.81 25.23
C TYR A 280 -5.50 -15.47 24.49
N GLY A 281 -6.67 -14.94 24.24
CA GLY A 281 -6.86 -13.58 23.78
C GLY A 281 -8.11 -12.99 24.40
N PHE A 282 -8.08 -11.75 24.81
CA PHE A 282 -9.27 -11.04 25.22
C PHE A 282 -9.09 -9.54 24.99
N GLY A 283 -10.18 -8.88 24.76
CA GLY A 283 -10.16 -7.45 24.57
C GLY A 283 -11.53 -6.87 24.33
N GLY A 284 -11.53 -5.60 24.07
CA GLY A 284 -12.73 -4.87 23.70
C GLY A 284 -12.40 -3.52 23.13
N SER A 285 -13.35 -3.01 22.36
CA SER A 285 -13.33 -1.66 21.82
C SER A 285 -14.65 -0.97 22.06
N MET A 286 -14.61 0.34 22.19
CA MET A 286 -15.78 1.20 22.22
C MET A 286 -15.46 2.49 21.47
N SER A 287 -16.35 2.85 20.56
CA SER A 287 -16.22 4.02 19.72
C SER A 287 -17.52 4.78 19.70
N VAL A 288 -17.45 6.08 19.88
CA VAL A 288 -18.57 7.02 19.81
C VAL A 288 -18.23 8.05 18.76
N TRP A 289 -19.11 8.24 17.81
CA TRP A 289 -18.98 9.28 16.80
C TRP A 289 -20.25 10.13 16.77
N ARG A 290 -20.07 11.42 16.65
CA ARG A 290 -21.16 12.39 16.46
C ARG A 290 -20.75 13.41 15.42
N GLN A 291 -21.59 13.62 14.44
CA GLN A 291 -21.38 14.63 13.42
C GLN A 291 -21.29 16.01 14.08
N ASN A 292 -20.26 16.80 13.69
CA ASN A 292 -19.98 18.11 14.28
C ASN A 292 -19.90 18.06 15.82
N GLY A 293 -19.13 17.11 16.35
CA GLY A 293 -19.02 16.91 17.79
C GLY A 293 -17.86 16.01 18.18
N TRP A 294 -18.07 15.21 19.20
CA TRP A 294 -17.06 14.32 19.76
C TRP A 294 -16.94 13.01 18.97
N GLU A 295 -15.69 12.64 18.76
CA GLU A 295 -15.29 11.30 18.37
C GLU A 295 -14.41 10.74 19.48
N LEU A 296 -14.86 9.64 20.10
CA LEU A 296 -14.14 8.95 21.17
C LEU A 296 -13.90 7.52 20.77
N ASN A 297 -12.67 7.07 20.89
CA ASN A 297 -12.27 5.70 20.64
C ASN A 297 -11.47 5.18 21.82
N GLY A 298 -11.80 3.97 22.26
CA GLY A 298 -11.00 3.24 23.19
C GLY A 298 -10.93 1.77 22.81
N ASN A 299 -9.73 1.20 22.80
CA ASN A 299 -9.56 -0.23 22.64
C ASN A 299 -8.52 -0.78 23.62
N PHE A 300 -8.73 -2.03 23.97
CA PHE A 300 -7.76 -2.84 24.70
C PHE A 300 -7.79 -4.24 24.12
N ASN A 301 -6.62 -4.76 23.80
CA ASN A 301 -6.47 -6.12 23.31
C ASN A 301 -5.22 -6.73 23.90
N THR A 302 -5.30 -7.94 24.43
CA THR A 302 -4.15 -8.74 24.80
C THR A 302 -4.33 -10.16 24.29
N GLN A 303 -3.30 -10.67 23.64
CA GLN A 303 -3.31 -12.03 23.09
C GLN A 303 -1.91 -12.62 23.02
N ASP A 304 -1.82 -13.92 23.18
CA ASP A 304 -0.66 -14.74 22.87
C ASP A 304 -0.96 -15.79 21.78
N ILE A 305 -2.15 -15.73 21.20
CA ILE A 305 -2.52 -16.48 20.00
C ILE A 305 -1.98 -15.69 18.79
N PRO A 306 -1.12 -16.28 17.94
CA PRO A 306 -0.64 -15.61 16.74
C PRO A 306 -1.78 -15.16 15.84
N ASP A 307 -1.69 -13.96 15.26
CA ASP A 307 -2.60 -13.52 14.20
C ASP A 307 -2.43 -14.40 12.96
N ASP A 308 -3.48 -14.50 12.12
CA ASP A 308 -3.41 -15.24 10.88
C ASP A 308 -2.27 -14.70 10.00
N GLY A 309 -1.38 -15.59 9.55
CA GLY A 309 -0.22 -15.24 8.72
C GLY A 309 1.03 -14.78 9.48
N THR A 310 1.03 -14.70 10.81
CA THR A 310 2.23 -14.45 11.63
C THR A 310 2.72 -15.74 12.27
N TYR A 311 3.74 -16.34 11.68
CA TYR A 311 4.30 -17.61 12.09
C TYR A 311 5.54 -17.37 12.94
N GLN A 312 5.36 -17.28 14.26
CA GLN A 312 6.43 -17.10 15.25
C GLN A 312 6.31 -18.20 16.32
N MET A 313 7.42 -18.55 16.94
CA MET A 313 7.40 -19.57 18.01
C MET A 313 6.57 -19.13 19.21
N LYS A 314 6.60 -17.83 19.52
CA LYS A 314 5.81 -17.22 20.57
C LYS A 314 5.57 -15.76 20.27
N THR A 315 4.34 -15.34 20.39
CA THR A 315 3.94 -13.92 20.30
C THR A 315 3.06 -13.59 21.49
N VAL A 316 3.39 -12.54 22.22
CA VAL A 316 2.48 -11.92 23.20
C VAL A 316 2.33 -10.46 22.80
N ARG A 317 1.09 -10.03 22.55
CA ARG A 317 0.77 -8.68 22.15
C ARG A 317 -0.27 -8.09 23.06
N THR A 318 0.01 -6.95 23.65
CA THR A 318 -0.98 -6.13 24.36
C THR A 318 -1.02 -4.74 23.77
N ILE A 319 -2.18 -4.26 23.39
CA ILE A 319 -2.40 -2.91 22.88
C ILE A 319 -3.52 -2.27 23.69
N GLY A 320 -3.30 -1.05 24.12
CA GLY A 320 -4.33 -0.18 24.68
C GLY A 320 -4.27 1.17 23.96
N ASN A 321 -5.41 1.67 23.51
CA ASN A 321 -5.50 2.95 22.83
C ASN A 321 -6.70 3.71 23.38
N VAL A 322 -6.53 5.02 23.59
CA VAL A 322 -7.62 5.96 23.85
C VAL A 322 -7.40 7.19 22.96
N MET A 323 -8.41 7.58 22.23
CA MET A 323 -8.42 8.75 21.39
C MET A 323 -9.68 9.57 21.63
N ALA A 324 -9.53 10.87 21.68
CA ALA A 324 -10.63 11.83 21.73
C ALA A 324 -10.39 12.91 20.70
N ASN A 325 -11.40 13.23 19.91
CA ASN A 325 -11.37 14.30 18.93
C ASN A 325 -12.67 15.11 19.02
N TYR A 326 -12.59 16.42 18.83
CA TYR A 326 -13.74 17.31 18.79
C TYR A 326 -13.72 18.15 17.52
N ASN A 327 -14.79 18.09 16.76
CA ASN A 327 -14.97 18.81 15.50
C ASN A 327 -15.84 20.05 15.71
N PHE A 328 -15.35 21.20 15.25
CA PHE A 328 -16.01 22.51 15.36
C PHE A 328 -16.67 22.87 14.03
N ASP A 329 -17.89 22.43 13.76
CA ASP A 329 -18.74 22.88 12.65
C ASP A 329 -17.98 23.42 11.41
N ASN A 330 -17.19 22.59 10.73
CA ASN A 330 -16.36 22.96 9.57
C ASN A 330 -15.29 24.06 9.82
N LYS A 331 -15.06 24.48 11.07
CA LYS A 331 -14.03 25.47 11.42
C LYS A 331 -12.71 24.84 11.85
N GLY A 332 -12.71 23.58 12.21
CA GLY A 332 -11.52 22.89 12.64
C GLY A 332 -11.80 21.70 13.56
N SER A 333 -10.74 21.12 14.07
CA SER A 333 -10.81 20.05 15.08
C SER A 333 -9.63 20.13 16.04
N VAL A 334 -9.83 19.61 17.25
CA VAL A 334 -8.78 19.35 18.22
C VAL A 334 -8.95 17.95 18.78
N GLY A 335 -7.85 17.23 18.88
CA GLY A 335 -7.89 15.87 19.42
C GLY A 335 -6.60 15.46 20.07
N GLY A 336 -6.67 14.34 20.77
CA GLY A 336 -5.51 13.72 21.38
C GLY A 336 -5.66 12.21 21.46
N ASN A 337 -4.52 11.54 21.51
CA ASN A 337 -4.44 10.09 21.63
C ASN A 337 -3.39 9.68 22.65
N LEU A 338 -3.62 8.54 23.29
CA LEU A 338 -2.66 7.84 24.12
C LEU A 338 -2.69 6.36 23.77
N ASN A 339 -1.55 5.83 23.40
CA ASN A 339 -1.38 4.44 23.02
C ASN A 339 -0.39 3.78 23.97
N HIS A 340 -0.68 2.56 24.34
CA HIS A 340 0.26 1.65 25.01
C HIS A 340 0.39 0.37 24.19
N SER A 341 1.63 -0.05 23.95
CA SER A 341 1.87 -1.37 23.37
C SER A 341 2.92 -2.14 24.16
N TYR A 342 2.66 -3.43 24.29
CA TYR A 342 3.64 -4.42 24.73
C TYR A 342 3.66 -5.54 23.69
N ASN A 343 4.86 -5.89 23.25
CA ASN A 343 5.05 -6.97 22.29
C ASN A 343 6.24 -7.83 22.72
N ARG A 344 6.06 -9.15 22.74
CA ARG A 344 7.12 -10.13 22.94
C ARG A 344 7.07 -11.13 21.79
N ASN A 345 8.15 -11.22 21.04
CA ASN A 345 8.29 -12.14 19.93
C ASN A 345 9.50 -13.05 20.13
N GLU A 346 9.32 -14.33 19.89
CA GLU A 346 10.40 -15.32 19.88
C GLU A 346 10.41 -15.99 18.50
N THR A 347 11.57 -15.95 17.84
CA THR A 347 11.75 -16.52 16.51
C THR A 347 12.99 -17.40 16.47
N LYS A 348 12.87 -18.51 15.76
CA LYS A 348 14.00 -19.35 15.38
C LYS A 348 14.11 -19.35 13.86
N ASN A 349 15.30 -19.07 13.36
CA ASN A 349 15.56 -19.02 11.93
C ASN A 349 16.83 -19.80 11.59
N ASP A 350 16.75 -20.53 10.49
CA ASP A 350 17.91 -21.06 9.80
C ASP A 350 18.08 -20.29 8.51
N SER A 351 19.29 -19.89 8.18
CA SER A 351 19.59 -19.23 6.91
C SER A 351 20.82 -19.82 6.24
N TYR A 352 20.77 -19.88 4.93
CA TYR A 352 21.85 -20.29 4.07
C TYR A 352 22.16 -19.14 3.12
N THR A 353 23.40 -18.67 3.15
CA THR A 353 23.88 -17.62 2.27
C THR A 353 24.97 -18.14 1.38
N LYS A 354 24.81 -17.99 0.07
CA LYS A 354 25.83 -18.30 -0.92
C LYS A 354 26.36 -17.01 -1.52
N MET A 355 27.62 -16.73 -1.32
CA MET A 355 28.29 -15.56 -1.83
C MET A 355 29.22 -15.95 -2.97
N PHE A 356 28.99 -15.36 -4.12
CA PHE A 356 29.78 -15.62 -5.34
C PHE A 356 30.92 -14.61 -5.41
N LEU A 357 32.13 -15.08 -5.15
CA LEU A 357 33.36 -14.31 -5.24
C LEU A 357 34.16 -14.73 -6.48
N PRO A 358 35.08 -13.87 -6.99
CA PRO A 358 35.77 -14.14 -8.25
C PRO A 358 36.54 -15.48 -8.30
N GLU A 359 37.13 -15.87 -7.19
CA GLU A 359 38.00 -17.07 -7.13
C GLU A 359 37.37 -18.26 -6.42
N TYR A 360 36.35 -18.03 -5.60
CA TYR A 360 35.69 -19.06 -4.81
C TYR A 360 34.25 -18.67 -4.47
N THR A 361 33.49 -19.66 -4.10
CA THR A 361 32.16 -19.46 -3.54
C THR A 361 32.19 -19.69 -2.04
N GLN A 362 31.72 -18.71 -1.27
CA GLN A 362 31.55 -18.82 0.17
C GLN A 362 30.11 -19.22 0.49
N ASN A 363 29.97 -20.26 1.29
CA ASN A 363 28.71 -20.68 1.85
C ASN A 363 28.70 -20.35 3.34
N SER A 364 27.66 -19.70 3.82
CA SER A 364 27.44 -19.45 5.25
C SER A 364 26.13 -20.09 5.67
N MET A 365 26.16 -20.82 6.75
CA MET A 365 25.01 -21.42 7.42
C MET A 365 24.83 -20.77 8.76
N ASN A 366 23.72 -20.12 9.01
CA ASN A 366 23.41 -19.45 10.27
C ASN A 366 22.16 -20.05 10.89
N GLU A 367 22.27 -20.51 12.13
CA GLU A 367 21.14 -20.87 12.98
C GLU A 367 20.96 -19.78 14.04
N SER A 368 19.80 -19.22 14.19
CA SER A 368 19.57 -18.15 15.15
C SER A 368 18.27 -18.29 15.91
N PHE A 369 18.32 -17.89 17.18
CA PHE A 369 17.17 -17.70 18.06
C PHE A 369 17.14 -16.25 18.53
N ASN A 370 16.00 -15.60 18.40
CA ASN A 370 15.80 -14.21 18.80
C ASN A 370 14.58 -14.10 19.71
N SER A 371 14.71 -13.35 20.79
CA SER A 371 13.62 -12.99 21.71
C SER A 371 13.63 -11.48 21.90
N ASN A 372 12.58 -10.80 21.44
CA ASN A 372 12.44 -9.36 21.56
C ASN A 372 11.23 -9.03 22.45
N LYS A 373 11.43 -8.12 23.39
CA LYS A 373 10.38 -7.54 24.21
C LYS A 373 10.38 -6.04 24.01
N SER A 374 9.27 -5.49 23.55
CA SER A 374 9.11 -4.06 23.32
C SER A 374 7.93 -3.55 24.14
N LYS A 375 8.12 -2.44 24.82
CA LYS A 375 7.08 -1.73 25.55
C LYS A 375 7.12 -0.27 25.14
N SER A 376 6.01 0.27 24.59
CA SER A 376 5.93 1.69 24.25
C SER A 376 4.72 2.37 24.84
N TRP A 377 4.89 3.67 25.02
CA TRP A 377 3.84 4.64 25.29
C TRP A 377 3.98 5.74 24.26
N ASP A 378 2.93 5.98 23.50
CA ASP A 378 2.86 7.02 22.50
C ASP A 378 1.67 7.91 22.81
N GLY A 379 1.86 9.21 22.78
CA GLY A 379 0.79 10.18 23.02
C GLY A 379 0.94 11.39 22.13
N GLY A 380 -0.17 11.98 21.74
CA GLY A 380 -0.16 13.17 20.90
C GLY A 380 -1.38 14.06 21.12
N ILE A 381 -1.19 15.33 20.79
CA ILE A 381 -2.27 16.32 20.70
C ILE A 381 -2.13 16.96 19.34
N SER A 382 -3.21 17.06 18.60
CA SER A 382 -3.25 17.72 17.30
C SER A 382 -4.47 18.61 17.20
N GLY A 383 -4.36 19.66 16.42
CA GLY A 383 -5.47 20.55 16.13
C GLY A 383 -5.22 21.32 14.86
N PHE A 384 -6.28 21.50 14.11
CA PHE A 384 -6.30 22.44 13.01
C PHE A 384 -7.55 23.31 13.09
N GLY A 385 -7.45 24.51 12.55
CA GLY A 385 -8.62 25.38 12.60
C GLY A 385 -8.44 26.63 11.77
N ARG A 386 -9.59 27.19 11.38
CA ARG A 386 -9.70 28.47 10.74
C ARG A 386 -9.91 29.54 11.82
N ILE A 387 -8.96 30.46 11.96
CA ILE A 387 -9.06 31.60 12.88
C ILE A 387 -10.02 32.64 12.31
N ASN A 388 -9.92 32.89 10.98
CA ASN A 388 -10.83 33.73 10.22
C ASN A 388 -10.77 33.31 8.73
N GLU A 389 -11.46 34.02 7.83
CA GLU A 389 -11.51 33.68 6.41
C GLU A 389 -10.12 33.71 5.72
N LYS A 390 -9.15 34.41 6.29
CA LYS A 390 -7.79 34.60 5.74
C LYS A 390 -6.72 33.80 6.45
N MET A 391 -7.03 33.18 7.59
CA MET A 391 -6.00 32.57 8.44
C MET A 391 -6.43 31.20 8.96
N TYR A 392 -5.61 30.20 8.71
CA TYR A 392 -5.77 28.87 9.29
C TYR A 392 -4.44 28.32 9.81
N PHE A 393 -4.54 27.42 10.77
CA PHE A 393 -3.38 26.78 11.39
C PHE A 393 -3.57 25.28 11.51
N ASN A 394 -2.45 24.60 11.57
CA ASN A 394 -2.33 23.19 11.93
C ASN A 394 -1.20 23.04 12.94
N ALA A 395 -1.45 22.31 14.02
CA ALA A 395 -0.45 22.06 15.05
C ALA A 395 -0.57 20.62 15.56
N ASN A 396 0.56 19.95 15.77
CA ASN A 396 0.60 18.69 16.48
C ASN A 396 1.82 18.62 17.39
N VAL A 397 1.68 17.91 18.49
CA VAL A 397 2.77 17.54 19.40
C VAL A 397 2.62 16.06 19.70
N ASN A 398 3.69 15.32 19.58
CA ASN A 398 3.75 13.90 19.85
C ASN A 398 4.91 13.55 20.79
N MET A 399 4.67 12.61 21.68
CA MET A 399 5.66 12.08 22.62
C MET A 399 5.67 10.56 22.50
N ASN A 400 6.87 9.99 22.55
CA ASN A 400 7.06 8.55 22.61
C ASN A 400 8.04 8.20 23.72
N LYS A 401 7.75 7.12 24.44
CA LYS A 401 8.70 6.45 25.31
C LYS A 401 8.66 4.97 25.03
N SER A 402 9.78 4.40 24.63
CA SER A 402 9.90 2.97 24.36
C SER A 402 11.05 2.33 25.10
N ASN A 403 10.83 1.12 25.57
CA ASN A 403 11.85 0.24 26.13
C ASN A 403 11.88 -1.03 25.28
N ASN A 404 13.07 -1.45 24.91
CA ASN A 404 13.28 -2.62 24.07
C ASN A 404 14.37 -3.51 24.66
N ASP A 405 13.99 -4.75 25.02
CA ASP A 405 14.92 -5.77 25.48
C ASP A 405 15.03 -6.83 24.40
N SER A 406 16.25 -7.11 23.96
CA SER A 406 16.50 -8.12 22.96
C SER A 406 17.53 -9.15 23.46
N TYR A 407 17.29 -10.40 23.10
CA TYR A 407 18.22 -11.50 23.23
C TYR A 407 18.35 -12.17 21.87
N SER A 408 19.57 -12.38 21.42
CA SER A 408 19.89 -13.10 20.20
C SER A 408 21.01 -14.08 20.45
N GLU A 409 20.81 -15.31 20.03
CA GLU A 409 21.86 -16.35 20.01
C GLU A 409 21.94 -16.87 18.57
N SER A 410 23.14 -16.91 18.02
CA SER A 410 23.37 -17.42 16.68
C SER A 410 24.62 -18.25 16.59
N THR A 411 24.61 -19.23 15.70
CA THR A 411 25.77 -20.00 15.28
C THR A 411 25.92 -19.86 13.78
N ASP A 412 27.03 -19.32 13.35
CA ASP A 412 27.39 -19.11 11.96
C ASP A 412 28.57 -20.04 11.59
N SER A 413 28.42 -20.76 10.47
CA SER A 413 29.43 -21.65 9.94
C SER A 413 29.76 -21.26 8.51
N ILE A 414 30.99 -20.89 8.24
CA ILE A 414 31.50 -20.48 6.95
C ILE A 414 32.32 -21.60 6.33
N SER A 415 32.00 -21.95 5.08
CA SER A 415 32.71 -22.92 4.27
C SER A 415 32.99 -22.38 2.88
N TYR A 416 34.07 -22.84 2.25
CA TYR A 416 34.37 -22.57 0.85
C TYR A 416 34.06 -23.80 -0.01
N GLU A 417 33.50 -23.57 -1.16
CA GLU A 417 33.19 -24.64 -2.11
C GLU A 417 34.47 -25.37 -2.54
N GLY A 418 34.55 -26.68 -2.25
CA GLY A 418 35.73 -27.50 -2.50
C GLY A 418 36.81 -27.50 -1.43
N GLU A 419 36.79 -26.59 -0.45
CA GLU A 419 37.81 -26.48 0.62
C GLU A 419 37.25 -26.87 2.01
N GLY A 420 35.92 -26.94 2.16
CA GLY A 420 35.27 -27.33 3.42
C GLY A 420 35.12 -26.19 4.43
N LEU A 421 34.90 -26.55 5.69
CA LEU A 421 34.63 -25.61 6.79
C LEU A 421 35.87 -24.76 7.11
N GLN A 422 35.68 -23.44 7.17
CA GLN A 422 36.73 -22.45 7.44
C GLN A 422 36.64 -21.90 8.86
N SER A 423 35.42 -21.55 9.30
CA SER A 423 35.20 -21.00 10.63
C SER A 423 33.81 -21.35 11.17
N THR A 424 33.72 -21.38 12.50
CA THR A 424 32.45 -21.45 13.22
C THR A 424 32.46 -20.38 14.31
N THR A 425 31.42 -19.57 14.35
CA THR A 425 31.22 -18.50 15.34
C THR A 425 29.90 -18.69 16.06
N ARG A 426 29.94 -18.77 17.39
CA ARG A 426 28.75 -18.70 18.25
C ARG A 426 28.71 -17.31 18.89
N GLN A 427 27.58 -16.62 18.74
CA GLN A 427 27.41 -15.29 19.27
C GLN A 427 26.16 -15.22 20.13
N ILE A 428 26.26 -14.54 21.28
CA ILE A 428 25.14 -14.25 22.18
C ILE A 428 25.12 -12.73 22.39
N ASN A 429 24.04 -12.10 22.02
CA ASN A 429 23.83 -10.68 22.20
C ASN A 429 22.60 -10.46 23.09
N THR A 430 22.76 -9.63 24.11
CA THR A 430 21.64 -9.12 24.93
C THR A 430 21.69 -7.61 24.89
N SER A 431 20.57 -6.96 24.63
CA SER A 431 20.51 -5.49 24.57
C SER A 431 19.28 -4.97 25.30
N ASN A 432 19.50 -3.92 26.09
CA ASN A 432 18.45 -3.17 26.79
C ASN A 432 18.48 -1.72 26.31
N GLY A 433 17.42 -1.28 25.63
CA GLY A 433 17.29 0.06 25.09
C GLY A 433 16.14 0.85 25.71
N GLU A 434 16.38 2.12 26.02
CA GLU A 434 15.33 3.10 26.34
C GLU A 434 15.43 4.24 25.33
N ASN A 435 14.29 4.62 24.73
CA ASN A 435 14.19 5.78 23.84
C ASN A 435 13.06 6.68 24.32
N LYS A 436 13.31 7.99 24.34
CA LYS A 436 12.34 9.04 24.61
C LYS A 436 12.40 10.05 23.47
N SER A 437 11.26 10.36 22.89
CA SER A 437 11.21 11.39 21.86
C SER A 437 10.04 12.35 22.08
N LEU A 438 10.25 13.59 21.65
CA LEU A 438 9.29 14.66 21.60
C LEU A 438 9.36 15.28 20.21
N GLY A 439 8.23 15.28 19.51
CA GLY A 439 8.09 15.89 18.20
C GLY A 439 6.96 16.91 18.19
N GLY A 440 7.01 17.85 17.28
CA GLY A 440 5.91 18.79 17.06
C GLY A 440 6.05 19.52 15.74
N ASN A 441 4.91 19.80 15.13
CA ASN A 441 4.81 20.60 13.93
C ASN A 441 3.77 21.70 14.14
N PHE A 442 4.07 22.86 13.60
CA PHE A 442 3.16 24.00 13.57
C PHE A 442 3.20 24.61 12.17
N SER A 443 2.04 24.79 11.58
CA SER A 443 1.87 25.46 10.28
C SER A 443 0.84 26.57 10.43
N LEU A 444 1.15 27.75 9.91
CA LEU A 444 0.26 28.90 9.87
C LEU A 444 0.20 29.42 8.44
N ASN A 445 -1.01 29.54 7.91
CA ASN A 445 -1.27 30.05 6.58
C ASN A 445 -2.07 31.33 6.66
N TYR A 446 -1.67 32.34 5.91
CA TYR A 446 -2.29 33.67 5.87
C TYR A 446 -2.50 34.12 4.44
N ALA A 447 -3.74 34.40 4.06
CA ALA A 447 -4.12 35.00 2.78
C ALA A 447 -4.18 36.52 2.91
N PHE A 448 -3.48 37.25 2.05
CA PHE A 448 -3.50 38.72 2.04
C PHE A 448 -4.81 39.28 1.53
N ASP A 449 -5.49 38.54 0.67
CA ASP A 449 -6.74 38.94 -0.01
C ASP A 449 -7.83 37.87 0.20
N GLU A 450 -9.09 38.26 -0.01
CA GLU A 450 -10.26 37.39 0.16
C GLU A 450 -10.36 36.32 -0.94
N ASP A 451 -9.74 36.55 -2.08
CA ASP A 451 -9.70 35.61 -3.19
C ASP A 451 -8.53 34.62 -3.10
N HIS A 452 -7.74 34.68 -2.02
CA HIS A 452 -6.56 33.84 -1.82
C HIS A 452 -5.56 33.87 -2.98
N LYS A 453 -5.36 35.05 -3.58
CA LYS A 453 -4.37 35.22 -4.67
C LYS A 453 -2.95 35.18 -4.17
N ASN A 454 -2.75 35.71 -2.96
CA ASN A 454 -1.46 35.83 -2.33
C ASN A 454 -1.52 35.19 -0.95
N GLU A 455 -0.71 34.18 -0.71
CA GLU A 455 -0.68 33.44 0.54
C GLU A 455 0.74 33.37 1.08
N LEU A 456 0.86 33.48 2.41
CA LEU A 456 2.09 33.27 3.15
C LEU A 456 1.90 32.10 4.10
N SER A 457 2.77 31.09 4.04
CA SER A 457 2.78 30.01 5.00
C SER A 457 4.07 29.97 5.79
N LEU A 458 3.96 29.72 7.08
CA LEU A 458 5.06 29.49 8.01
C LEU A 458 4.92 28.08 8.56
N ASP A 459 5.91 27.23 8.33
CA ASP A 459 6.00 25.88 8.88
C ASP A 459 7.18 25.81 9.85
N TYR A 460 6.94 25.24 11.00
CA TYR A 460 7.96 24.93 12.00
C TYR A 460 7.83 23.47 12.44
N SER A 461 8.93 22.74 12.43
CA SER A 461 8.98 21.43 13.04
C SER A 461 10.15 21.29 14.01
N TYR A 462 9.88 20.57 15.09
CA TYR A 462 10.84 20.23 16.12
C TYR A 462 10.82 18.74 16.41
N ASN A 463 12.00 18.13 16.52
CA ASN A 463 12.14 16.76 16.98
C ASN A 463 13.32 16.65 17.95
N HIS A 464 13.07 15.99 19.06
CA HIS A 464 14.05 15.63 20.07
C HIS A 464 13.99 14.13 20.33
N SER A 465 15.15 13.47 20.44
CA SER A 465 15.24 12.07 20.84
C SER A 465 16.42 11.88 21.80
N ASP A 466 16.19 11.13 22.86
CA ASP A 466 17.20 10.70 23.84
C ASP A 466 17.10 9.17 23.96
N ALA A 467 18.08 8.49 23.43
CA ALA A 467 18.17 7.04 23.41
C ALA A 467 19.36 6.55 24.24
N LYS A 468 19.16 5.52 25.02
CA LYS A 468 20.22 4.83 25.79
C LYS A 468 20.15 3.36 25.49
N ASN A 469 21.24 2.77 25.06
CA ASN A 469 21.33 1.35 24.82
C ASN A 469 22.52 0.76 25.57
N THR A 470 22.29 -0.38 26.24
CA THR A 470 23.32 -1.19 26.87
C THR A 470 23.27 -2.57 26.24
N SER A 471 24.36 -2.98 25.61
CA SER A 471 24.47 -4.28 24.96
C SER A 471 25.56 -5.10 25.60
N TYR A 472 25.33 -6.40 25.73
CA TYR A 472 26.27 -7.40 26.12
C TYR A 472 26.52 -8.33 24.95
N ASN A 473 27.74 -8.39 24.46
CA ASN A 473 28.13 -9.17 23.30
C ASN A 473 29.16 -10.22 23.71
N LYS A 474 28.80 -11.49 23.57
CA LYS A 474 29.68 -12.61 23.79
C LYS A 474 29.84 -13.42 22.51
N SER A 475 31.05 -13.53 21.99
CA SER A 475 31.36 -14.22 20.75
C SER A 475 32.52 -15.17 20.91
N TYR A 476 32.34 -16.42 20.49
CA TYR A 476 33.36 -17.47 20.44
C TYR A 476 33.51 -17.92 18.97
N SER A 477 34.69 -17.64 18.39
CA SER A 477 35.00 -17.98 17.00
C SER A 477 36.17 -18.96 16.94
N ARG A 478 36.01 -20.05 16.19
CA ARG A 478 37.05 -21.03 15.89
C ARG A 478 37.41 -20.97 14.42
N PHE A 479 38.65 -20.75 14.10
CA PHE A 479 39.20 -20.73 12.74
C PHE A 479 39.92 -22.05 12.47
N VAL A 480 39.40 -22.81 11.49
CA VAL A 480 39.85 -24.20 11.27
C VAL A 480 41.27 -24.24 10.68
N GLN A 481 41.56 -23.40 9.70
CA GLN A 481 42.86 -23.38 9.03
C GLN A 481 44.00 -22.87 9.93
N GLN A 482 43.70 -21.96 10.84
CA GLN A 482 44.66 -21.33 11.72
C GLN A 482 44.79 -22.06 13.08
N ASP A 483 43.92 -23.06 13.30
CA ASP A 483 43.72 -23.73 14.60
C ASP A 483 43.72 -22.75 15.80
N SER A 484 43.03 -21.62 15.58
CA SER A 484 42.95 -20.51 16.51
C SER A 484 41.56 -20.28 17.03
N ILE A 485 41.47 -19.77 18.25
CA ILE A 485 40.21 -19.43 18.91
C ILE A 485 40.24 -17.95 19.26
N ARG A 486 39.13 -17.29 19.06
CA ARG A 486 38.90 -15.93 19.52
C ARG A 486 37.70 -15.92 20.45
N ASP A 487 37.86 -15.40 21.65
CA ASP A 487 36.80 -15.19 22.63
C ASP A 487 36.68 -13.69 22.91
N VAL A 488 35.46 -13.16 22.79
CA VAL A 488 35.14 -11.76 23.03
C VAL A 488 33.97 -11.69 23.99
N ASN A 489 34.04 -10.85 25.00
CA ASN A 489 32.99 -10.64 25.99
C ASN A 489 32.95 -9.15 26.38
N HIS A 490 32.07 -8.40 25.76
CA HIS A 490 31.99 -6.95 25.92
C HIS A 490 30.65 -6.48 26.48
N ARG A 491 30.70 -5.42 27.27
CA ARG A 491 29.57 -4.54 27.52
C ARG A 491 29.75 -3.25 26.71
N ILE A 492 28.69 -2.80 26.03
CA ILE A 492 28.69 -1.60 25.18
C ILE A 492 27.60 -0.68 25.65
N LEU A 493 27.97 0.55 26.02
CA LEU A 493 27.06 1.61 26.42
C LEU A 493 26.98 2.62 25.28
N SER A 494 25.79 2.84 24.73
CA SER A 494 25.58 3.70 23.54
C SER A 494 24.46 4.71 23.77
N PRO A 495 24.69 5.80 24.55
CA PRO A 495 23.76 6.91 24.61
C PRO A 495 23.81 7.72 23.31
N ASN A 496 22.63 8.14 22.85
CA ASN A 496 22.47 8.97 21.66
C ASN A 496 21.40 10.05 21.91
N ARG A 497 21.71 11.30 21.60
CA ARG A 497 20.79 12.42 21.71
C ARG A 497 20.75 13.21 20.41
N SER A 498 19.55 13.41 19.88
CA SER A 498 19.34 14.20 18.67
C SER A 498 18.35 15.35 18.88
N ASN A 499 18.59 16.47 18.20
CA ASN A 499 17.68 17.60 18.10
C ASN A 499 17.62 18.06 16.66
N SER A 500 16.42 18.36 16.18
CA SER A 500 16.20 18.88 14.84
C SER A 500 15.19 20.03 14.90
N HIS A 501 15.50 21.13 14.22
CA HIS A 501 14.63 22.28 14.04
C HIS A 501 14.56 22.60 12.56
N ASN A 502 13.36 22.75 12.04
CA ASN A 502 13.12 23.14 10.67
C ASN A 502 12.12 24.30 10.65
N ILE A 503 12.47 25.39 9.97
CA ILE A 503 11.62 26.56 9.77
C ILE A 503 11.54 26.79 8.28
N MET A 504 10.32 26.94 7.73
CA MET A 504 10.09 27.19 6.31
C MET A 504 9.05 28.28 6.13
N LEU A 505 9.38 29.30 5.37
CA LEU A 505 8.48 30.37 4.96
C LEU A 505 8.24 30.25 3.46
N ARG A 506 6.96 30.19 3.06
CA ARG A 506 6.56 30.09 1.64
C ARG A 506 5.62 31.22 1.28
N TYR A 507 5.86 31.80 0.13
CA TYR A 507 4.93 32.75 -0.51
C TYR A 507 4.40 32.13 -1.79
N SER A 508 3.08 32.06 -1.91
CA SER A 508 2.38 31.53 -3.06
C SER A 508 1.58 32.63 -3.75
N HIS A 509 1.77 32.77 -5.06
CA HIS A 509 1.05 33.73 -5.89
C HIS A 509 0.22 32.98 -6.94
N ARG A 510 -1.07 33.32 -7.06
CA ARG A 510 -1.94 32.79 -8.10
C ARG A 510 -1.67 33.52 -9.42
N VAL A 511 -1.15 32.78 -10.43
CA VAL A 511 -0.76 33.33 -11.73
C VAL A 511 -1.96 33.40 -12.69
N GLY A 512 -2.96 32.53 -12.54
CA GLY A 512 -4.14 32.48 -13.39
C GLY A 512 -5.33 31.80 -12.73
N GLY A 513 -6.53 32.10 -13.24
CA GLY A 513 -7.79 31.58 -12.73
C GLY A 513 -8.56 32.60 -11.90
N GLY A 514 -9.87 32.63 -12.01
CA GLY A 514 -10.78 33.44 -11.23
C GLY A 514 -11.74 32.58 -10.43
N GLY A 515 -11.84 32.79 -9.13
CA GLY A 515 -12.82 32.14 -8.30
C GLY A 515 -12.44 32.09 -6.83
N ARG A 516 -13.39 32.40 -5.99
CA ARG A 516 -13.32 32.38 -4.54
C ARG A 516 -13.01 30.95 -4.05
N TYR A 517 -12.08 30.78 -3.13
CA TYR A 517 -12.03 29.59 -2.30
C TYR A 517 -13.32 29.58 -1.47
N GLY A 518 -14.28 28.74 -1.83
CA GLY A 518 -15.51 28.54 -1.09
C GLY A 518 -15.70 27.08 -0.77
N PHE A 519 -15.85 26.75 0.51
CA PHE A 519 -16.51 25.53 0.91
C PHE A 519 -17.93 25.58 0.39
N GLY A 520 -18.33 24.67 -0.50
CA GLY A 520 -19.72 24.35 -0.69
C GLY A 520 -20.39 24.72 -1.99
N ASP A 521 -19.68 24.91 -3.13
CA ASP A 521 -20.32 24.85 -4.44
C ASP A 521 -19.35 24.23 -5.45
N ASP A 522 -19.42 22.90 -5.57
CA ASP A 522 -18.62 22.09 -6.51
C ASP A 522 -19.08 22.19 -7.98
N ASP A 523 -20.04 23.06 -8.29
CA ASP A 523 -20.65 23.09 -9.62
C ASP A 523 -19.91 23.96 -10.66
N ASP A 524 -18.82 24.65 -10.30
CA ASP A 524 -18.03 25.40 -11.27
C ASP A 524 -16.93 24.53 -11.90
N GLU A 525 -17.34 23.60 -12.74
CA GLU A 525 -16.49 22.61 -13.45
C GLU A 525 -15.37 23.20 -14.34
N ASN A 526 -15.26 24.54 -14.48
CA ASN A 526 -14.33 25.22 -15.38
C ASN A 526 -13.23 26.03 -14.66
N LYS A 527 -13.05 25.88 -13.34
CA LYS A 527 -12.02 26.65 -12.61
C LYS A 527 -10.62 26.18 -12.95
N VAL A 528 -9.82 27.08 -13.53
CA VAL A 528 -8.38 26.92 -13.69
C VAL A 528 -7.69 27.51 -12.45
N ASN A 529 -6.83 26.72 -11.80
CA ASN A 529 -6.00 27.17 -10.69
C ASN A 529 -4.52 27.02 -11.06
N SER A 530 -3.76 28.11 -10.97
CA SER A 530 -2.31 28.05 -11.13
C SER A 530 -1.60 28.91 -10.10
N PHE A 531 -0.57 28.33 -9.47
CA PHE A 531 0.18 28.98 -8.39
C PHE A 531 1.68 28.86 -8.64
N LEU A 532 2.38 29.96 -8.40
CA LEU A 532 3.82 29.97 -8.27
C LEU A 532 4.17 30.14 -6.78
N THR A 533 4.95 29.22 -6.23
CA THR A 533 5.38 29.26 -4.83
C THR A 533 6.89 29.39 -4.75
N ILE A 534 7.35 30.32 -3.92
CA ILE A 534 8.76 30.51 -3.58
C ILE A 534 8.88 30.30 -2.08
N GLY A 535 9.82 29.46 -1.67
CA GLY A 535 10.07 29.14 -0.27
C GLY A 535 11.51 29.38 0.13
N TYR A 536 11.70 29.82 1.35
CA TYR A 536 12.98 29.88 2.01
C TYR A 536 12.87 29.34 3.43
N GLY A 537 13.83 28.51 3.81
CA GLY A 537 13.85 27.92 5.15
C GLY A 537 15.25 27.65 5.66
N VAL A 538 15.31 27.24 6.90
CA VAL A 538 16.54 26.82 7.57
C VAL A 538 16.27 25.54 8.35
N ASN A 539 17.22 24.62 8.28
CA ASN A 539 17.22 23.40 9.07
C ASN A 539 18.48 23.31 9.91
N PHE A 540 18.32 22.97 11.17
CA PHE A 540 19.40 22.73 12.11
C PHE A 540 19.22 21.36 12.77
N ASP A 541 20.18 20.46 12.58
CA ASP A 541 20.22 19.15 13.22
C ASP A 541 21.47 19.03 14.07
N SER A 542 21.33 18.47 15.24
CA SER A 542 22.45 18.11 16.12
C SER A 542 22.25 16.70 16.67
N ASN A 543 23.25 15.86 16.49
CA ASN A 543 23.27 14.52 17.04
C ASN A 543 24.56 14.31 17.84
N THR A 544 24.44 13.84 19.09
CA THR A 544 25.55 13.45 19.92
C THR A 544 25.42 11.98 20.26
N SER A 545 26.44 11.18 19.94
CA SER A 545 26.49 9.77 20.22
C SER A 545 27.83 9.43 20.90
N THR A 546 27.75 8.70 22.00
CA THR A 546 28.90 8.18 22.71
C THR A 546 28.85 6.66 22.61
N GLN A 547 29.98 6.01 22.51
CA GLN A 547 30.07 4.56 22.55
C GLN A 547 31.22 4.16 23.45
N ASN A 548 30.88 3.53 24.58
CA ASN A 548 31.84 2.99 25.54
C ASN A 548 31.88 1.48 25.43
N TYR A 549 33.05 0.93 25.18
CA TYR A 549 33.35 -0.51 25.21
C TYR A 549 34.06 -0.88 26.48
N GLU A 550 33.61 -1.95 27.08
CA GLU A 550 34.16 -2.50 28.29
C GLU A 550 34.30 -4.01 28.17
N ASP A 551 35.49 -4.53 28.40
CA ASP A 551 35.72 -5.97 28.57
C ASP A 551 35.12 -6.44 29.88
N ILE A 552 34.39 -7.54 29.82
CA ILE A 552 33.93 -8.24 31.02
C ILE A 552 34.99 -9.24 31.44
N LEU A 553 35.67 -8.95 32.52
CA LEU A 553 36.75 -9.80 33.03
C LEU A 553 36.23 -11.07 33.74
N ALA A 554 37.11 -12.02 34.01
CA ALA A 554 36.73 -13.31 34.61
C ALA A 554 36.13 -13.18 36.02
N ASP A 555 36.47 -12.11 36.74
CA ASP A 555 35.92 -11.79 38.07
C ASP A 555 34.58 -11.00 37.98
N GLY A 556 34.09 -10.75 36.75
CA GLY A 556 32.84 -9.98 36.48
C GLY A 556 33.01 -8.45 36.53
N SER A 557 34.24 -7.94 36.75
CA SER A 557 34.52 -6.51 36.67
C SER A 557 34.58 -6.02 35.20
N TYR A 558 34.54 -4.70 35.02
CA TYR A 558 34.54 -4.08 33.69
C TYR A 558 35.84 -3.30 33.50
N ALA A 559 36.52 -3.57 32.40
CA ALA A 559 37.70 -2.84 31.98
C ALA A 559 37.41 -2.07 30.69
N GLN A 560 37.57 -0.75 30.68
CA GLN A 560 37.33 0.08 29.50
C GLN A 560 38.32 -0.28 28.39
N VAL A 561 37.82 -0.39 27.18
CA VAL A 561 38.60 -0.60 25.95
C VAL A 561 38.70 0.73 25.21
N ASP A 562 39.72 1.53 25.61
CA ASP A 562 39.88 2.90 25.12
C ASP A 562 39.97 2.99 23.59
N SER A 563 40.59 2.00 22.94
CA SER A 563 40.70 1.97 21.45
C SER A 563 39.36 1.87 20.71
N LEU A 564 38.32 1.39 21.41
CA LEU A 564 36.96 1.23 20.87
C LEU A 564 35.98 2.32 21.37
N HIS A 565 36.43 3.15 22.32
CA HIS A 565 35.64 4.29 22.81
C HIS A 565 35.61 5.43 21.81
N TYR A 566 34.43 6.04 21.60
CA TYR A 566 34.33 7.30 20.88
C TYR A 566 33.20 8.20 21.42
N ASP A 567 33.46 9.49 21.31
CA ASP A 567 32.47 10.57 21.45
C ASP A 567 32.34 11.30 20.13
N LYS A 568 31.11 11.35 19.60
CA LYS A 568 30.84 11.91 18.29
C LYS A 568 29.72 12.94 18.36
N ARG A 569 29.97 14.12 17.83
CA ARG A 569 28.99 15.17 17.72
C ARG A 569 28.84 15.63 16.28
N ASN A 570 27.65 15.40 15.71
CA ASN A 570 27.28 15.81 14.36
C ASN A 570 26.39 17.03 14.43
N ARG A 571 26.70 18.06 13.65
CA ARG A 571 25.87 19.25 13.48
C ARG A 571 25.69 19.50 11.99
N ASN A 572 24.45 19.66 11.58
CA ASN A 572 24.07 19.99 10.22
C ASN A 572 23.26 21.27 10.22
N PHE A 573 23.71 22.24 9.42
CA PHE A 573 22.96 23.45 9.16
C PHE A 573 22.75 23.60 7.66
N SER A 574 21.49 23.79 7.25
CA SER A 574 21.15 23.96 5.84
C SER A 574 20.17 25.10 5.62
N HIS A 575 20.41 25.84 4.54
CA HIS A 575 19.40 26.70 3.94
C HIS A 575 18.56 25.87 2.99
N MET A 576 17.30 26.20 2.85
CA MET A 576 16.39 25.53 1.93
C MET A 576 15.74 26.57 1.04
N PHE A 577 15.84 26.37 -0.27
CA PHE A 577 15.19 27.17 -1.30
C PHE A 577 14.23 26.27 -2.06
N GLU A 578 13.01 26.72 -2.19
CA GLU A 578 11.95 26.02 -2.91
C GLU A 578 11.41 26.91 -4.01
N LEU A 579 11.22 26.33 -5.20
CA LEU A 579 10.46 26.90 -6.30
C LEU A 579 9.49 25.86 -6.77
N SER A 580 8.19 26.16 -6.73
CA SER A 580 7.19 25.22 -7.23
C SER A 580 6.14 25.94 -8.08
N TYR A 581 5.66 25.23 -9.08
CA TYR A 581 4.55 25.64 -9.94
C TYR A 581 3.49 24.58 -9.95
N PHE A 582 2.28 24.99 -9.62
CA PHE A 582 1.09 24.17 -9.61
C PHE A 582 0.10 24.68 -10.65
N TYR A 583 -0.49 23.77 -11.41
CA TYR A 583 -1.60 24.03 -12.33
C TYR A 583 -2.63 22.92 -12.21
N SER A 584 -3.91 23.29 -12.19
CA SER A 584 -5.01 22.32 -12.19
C SER A 584 -6.20 22.91 -12.93
N ASP A 585 -6.77 22.15 -13.84
CA ASP A 585 -8.06 22.39 -14.48
C ASP A 585 -8.92 21.11 -14.42
N LYS A 586 -10.08 21.09 -15.04
CA LYS A 586 -10.99 19.93 -15.09
C LYS A 586 -10.35 18.66 -15.63
N LYS A 587 -9.39 18.78 -16.55
CA LYS A 587 -8.80 17.64 -17.27
C LYS A 587 -7.39 17.32 -16.81
N SER A 588 -6.67 18.31 -16.34
CA SER A 588 -5.23 18.13 -16.10
C SER A 588 -4.77 18.74 -14.78
N ARG A 589 -3.76 18.15 -14.20
CA ARG A 589 -3.08 18.64 -13.01
C ARG A 589 -1.57 18.50 -13.20
N LEU A 590 -0.85 19.59 -13.03
CA LEU A 590 0.60 19.65 -13.12
C LEU A 590 1.16 20.17 -11.79
N ASN A 591 2.14 19.47 -11.26
CA ASN A 591 2.93 19.91 -10.12
C ASN A 591 4.41 19.81 -10.49
N LEU A 592 5.10 20.94 -10.50
CA LEU A 592 6.55 21.02 -10.70
C LEU A 592 7.18 21.60 -9.45
N SER A 593 8.20 20.97 -8.91
CA SER A 593 8.98 21.54 -7.80
C SER A 593 10.46 21.30 -7.97
N ALA A 594 11.24 22.30 -7.58
CA ALA A 594 12.69 22.27 -7.52
C ALA A 594 13.14 22.81 -6.16
N ASN A 595 13.93 22.04 -5.45
CA ASN A 595 14.47 22.41 -4.16
C ASN A 595 15.99 22.36 -4.20
N ALA A 596 16.62 23.37 -3.61
CA ALA A 596 18.06 23.46 -3.43
C ALA A 596 18.38 23.76 -1.97
N SER A 597 19.15 22.86 -1.33
CA SER A 597 19.51 23.02 0.08
C SER A 597 21.03 23.01 0.26
N PRO A 598 21.67 24.17 0.18
CA PRO A 598 23.07 24.32 0.61
C PRO A 598 23.20 23.96 2.08
N ARG A 599 24.09 23.03 2.38
CA ARG A 599 24.32 22.56 3.75
C ARG A 599 25.79 22.62 4.15
N LYS A 600 26.00 22.85 5.43
CA LYS A 600 27.27 22.66 6.11
C LYS A 600 27.08 21.65 7.22
N MET A 601 27.82 20.57 7.15
CA MET A 601 27.84 19.51 8.13
C MET A 601 29.20 19.51 8.83
N THR A 602 29.18 19.43 10.14
CA THR A 602 30.37 19.40 10.99
C THR A 602 30.32 18.18 11.88
N ILE A 603 31.44 17.46 11.93
CA ILE A 603 31.64 16.34 12.84
C ILE A 603 32.81 16.66 13.72
N ASP A 604 32.58 16.56 15.00
CA ASP A 604 33.61 16.49 16.01
C ASP A 604 33.60 15.04 16.53
N ASN A 605 34.66 14.32 16.34
CA ASN A 605 34.82 12.93 16.81
C ASN A 605 36.08 12.83 17.65
N ASP A 606 35.93 12.35 18.87
CA ASP A 606 37.05 11.99 19.73
C ASP A 606 37.10 10.47 19.85
N GLN A 607 38.11 9.87 19.26
CA GLN A 607 38.36 8.44 19.37
C GLN A 607 39.81 8.23 19.87
N TYR A 608 39.96 7.64 21.03
CA TYR A 608 41.27 7.31 21.62
C TYR A 608 42.20 8.53 21.71
N GLY A 609 41.66 9.70 22.14
CA GLY A 609 42.40 10.94 22.23
C GLY A 609 42.79 11.55 20.88
N ARG A 610 42.31 11.00 19.77
CA ARG A 610 42.42 11.60 18.44
C ARG A 610 41.17 12.41 18.15
N ASN A 611 41.30 13.72 18.22
CA ASN A 611 40.22 14.62 17.87
C ASN A 611 40.20 14.83 16.35
N GLU A 612 39.14 14.36 15.71
CA GLU A 612 38.89 14.58 14.28
C GLU A 612 37.77 15.62 14.11
N HIS A 613 38.10 16.68 13.34
CA HIS A 613 37.12 17.72 12.97
C HIS A 613 36.90 17.68 11.47
N ILE A 614 35.73 17.18 11.02
CA ILE A 614 35.38 17.12 9.61
C ILE A 614 34.32 18.15 9.30
N VAL A 615 34.53 18.93 8.25
CA VAL A 615 33.56 19.85 7.69
C VAL A 615 33.26 19.42 6.27
N SER A 616 32.00 19.04 6.02
CA SER A 616 31.48 18.74 4.70
C SER A 616 30.51 19.83 4.27
N LYS A 617 30.67 20.31 3.05
CA LYS A 617 29.77 21.29 2.43
C LYS A 617 29.22 20.69 1.14
N GLY A 618 27.97 20.95 0.86
CA GLY A 618 27.33 20.46 -0.35
C GLY A 618 25.99 21.12 -0.58
N VAL A 619 25.42 20.90 -1.76
CA VAL A 619 24.06 21.34 -2.10
C VAL A 619 23.24 20.11 -2.37
N GLN A 620 22.18 19.92 -1.60
CA GLN A 620 21.18 18.91 -1.89
C GLN A 620 20.16 19.48 -2.85
N LEU A 621 19.94 18.78 -3.95
CA LEU A 621 19.00 19.14 -5.01
C LEU A 621 17.90 18.11 -5.07
N SER A 622 16.65 18.54 -5.24
CA SER A 622 15.55 17.64 -5.57
C SER A 622 14.60 18.28 -6.58
N PHE A 623 14.13 17.45 -7.50
CA PHE A 623 13.21 17.84 -8.57
C PHE A 623 12.04 16.89 -8.58
N ASN A 624 10.83 17.42 -8.69
CA ASN A 624 9.62 16.63 -8.87
C ASN A 624 8.78 17.25 -9.99
N ALA A 625 8.32 16.40 -10.89
CA ALA A 625 7.36 16.77 -11.92
C ALA A 625 6.29 15.68 -11.95
N ASN A 626 5.05 16.07 -11.71
CA ASN A 626 3.90 15.18 -11.75
C ASN A 626 2.82 15.79 -12.62
N TYR A 627 2.47 15.10 -13.70
CA TYR A 627 1.42 15.50 -14.61
C TYR A 627 0.35 14.42 -14.69
N THR A 628 -0.89 14.80 -14.40
CA THR A 628 -2.06 13.93 -14.52
C THR A 628 -3.00 14.50 -15.56
N LEU A 629 -3.50 13.66 -16.47
CA LEU A 629 -4.45 14.00 -17.51
C LEU A 629 -5.64 13.03 -17.47
N ASN A 630 -6.83 13.57 -17.33
CA ASN A 630 -8.09 12.84 -17.41
C ASN A 630 -8.73 13.04 -18.80
N VAL A 631 -8.93 11.97 -19.53
CA VAL A 631 -9.58 11.99 -20.85
C VAL A 631 -10.79 11.09 -20.79
N LYS A 632 -11.99 11.70 -20.73
CA LYS A 632 -13.26 10.99 -20.50
C LYS A 632 -13.22 10.22 -19.18
N LYS A 633 -13.08 8.88 -19.24
CA LYS A 633 -13.00 7.98 -18.09
C LYS A 633 -11.60 7.39 -17.87
N ASP A 634 -10.64 7.84 -18.64
CA ASP A 634 -9.27 7.34 -18.61
C ASP A 634 -8.35 8.35 -17.93
N LYS A 635 -7.37 7.86 -17.18
CA LYS A 635 -6.41 8.70 -16.44
C LYS A 635 -4.98 8.32 -16.83
N TYR A 636 -4.20 9.32 -17.16
CA TYR A 636 -2.76 9.22 -17.46
C TYR A 636 -1.98 9.99 -16.40
N THR A 637 -0.95 9.39 -15.85
CA THR A 637 -0.06 10.08 -14.92
C THR A 637 1.39 9.88 -15.35
N LEU A 638 2.12 11.00 -15.49
CA LEU A 638 3.54 11.02 -15.73
C LEU A 638 4.22 11.62 -14.51
N ARG A 639 5.18 10.91 -13.95
CA ARG A 639 5.95 11.38 -12.79
C ARG A 639 7.43 11.26 -13.06
N TYR A 640 8.16 12.30 -12.73
CA TYR A 640 9.61 12.29 -12.63
C TYR A 640 10.03 12.77 -11.24
N THR A 641 10.95 12.05 -10.62
CA THR A 641 11.61 12.48 -9.39
C THR A 641 13.12 12.36 -9.59
N GLY A 642 13.83 13.43 -9.28
CA GLY A 642 15.28 13.50 -9.33
C GLY A 642 15.82 14.05 -8.02
N SER A 643 16.83 13.42 -7.43
CA SER A 643 17.47 13.94 -6.22
C SER A 643 18.91 13.49 -6.10
N ASN A 644 19.79 14.38 -5.68
CA ASN A 644 21.13 13.96 -5.30
C ASN A 644 21.15 13.43 -3.86
N VAL A 645 22.02 12.46 -3.63
CA VAL A 645 22.35 11.91 -2.32
C VAL A 645 23.76 12.35 -1.99
N LEU A 646 23.87 13.15 -0.95
CA LEU A 646 25.17 13.58 -0.43
C LEU A 646 25.72 12.45 0.47
N PRO A 647 27.01 12.16 0.43
CA PRO A 647 27.61 11.18 1.33
C PRO A 647 27.28 11.50 2.79
N GLY A 648 26.96 10.45 3.53
CA GLY A 648 26.79 10.56 4.98
C GLY A 648 28.11 10.88 5.65
N VAL A 649 28.01 11.48 6.82
CA VAL A 649 29.16 11.88 7.61
C VAL A 649 30.07 10.70 7.95
N GLU A 650 29.48 9.59 8.32
CA GLU A 650 30.19 8.35 8.65
C GLU A 650 30.93 7.77 7.44
N GLN A 651 30.33 7.95 6.27
CA GLN A 651 30.94 7.52 5.00
C GLN A 651 32.18 8.36 4.63
N LEU A 652 32.28 9.60 5.13
CA LEU A 652 33.42 10.51 4.87
C LEU A 652 34.48 10.45 5.96
N SER A 653 34.21 9.83 7.12
CA SER A 653 35.15 9.72 8.25
C SER A 653 36.22 8.70 7.98
N ASN A 654 37.49 9.01 8.26
CA ASN A 654 38.59 8.04 8.19
C ASN A 654 38.66 7.10 9.43
N VAL A 655 37.71 7.24 10.34
CA VAL A 655 37.67 6.40 11.55
C VAL A 655 37.33 4.98 11.15
N THR A 656 38.16 4.04 11.61
CA THR A 656 37.93 2.60 11.41
C THR A 656 37.13 2.07 12.57
N ASP A 657 36.01 1.44 12.26
CA ASP A 657 35.19 0.74 13.23
C ASP A 657 35.64 -0.73 13.33
N TYR A 658 36.14 -1.11 14.49
CA TYR A 658 36.56 -2.46 14.84
C TYR A 658 35.57 -3.16 15.79
N HIS A 659 34.31 -2.68 15.83
CA HIS A 659 33.28 -3.25 16.70
C HIS A 659 33.14 -4.76 16.51
N ASP A 660 33.12 -5.19 15.28
CA ASP A 660 33.21 -6.61 14.91
C ASP A 660 34.51 -6.82 14.13
N PRO A 661 35.46 -7.49 14.69
CA PRO A 661 36.74 -7.74 14.02
C PRO A 661 36.64 -8.61 12.76
N MET A 662 35.51 -9.31 12.59
CA MET A 662 35.22 -10.04 11.36
C MET A 662 34.59 -9.12 10.30
N ASN A 663 34.07 -7.95 10.70
CA ASN A 663 33.38 -6.99 9.85
C ASN A 663 33.88 -5.56 10.13
N ILE A 664 35.07 -5.25 9.69
CA ILE A 664 35.71 -3.93 9.87
C ILE A 664 35.12 -2.93 8.86
N SER A 665 34.73 -1.73 9.32
CA SER A 665 34.29 -0.68 8.42
C SER A 665 35.17 0.57 8.49
N VAL A 666 35.40 1.24 7.34
CA VAL A 666 36.12 2.49 7.24
C VAL A 666 35.47 3.39 6.20
N GLY A 667 35.39 4.70 6.50
CA GLY A 667 34.82 5.64 5.55
C GLY A 667 35.78 6.02 4.40
N ASN A 668 35.29 6.85 3.48
CA ASN A 668 36.03 7.32 2.32
C ASN A 668 35.75 8.83 2.11
N PRO A 669 36.72 9.70 2.42
CA PRO A 669 36.54 11.15 2.29
C PRO A 669 36.42 11.64 0.83
N ASN A 670 36.75 10.80 -0.18
CA ASN A 670 36.76 11.14 -1.59
C ASN A 670 35.41 10.84 -2.31
N LEU A 671 34.35 10.52 -1.55
CA LEU A 671 33.06 10.21 -2.12
C LEU A 671 32.46 11.41 -2.86
N LYS A 672 31.90 11.12 -4.05
CA LYS A 672 31.09 12.04 -4.84
C LYS A 672 29.61 11.88 -4.51
N ASN A 673 28.86 12.96 -4.73
CA ASN A 673 27.41 12.89 -4.63
C ASN A 673 26.84 11.91 -5.65
N ALA A 674 25.89 11.10 -5.23
CA ALA A 674 25.07 10.30 -6.13
C ALA A 674 23.89 11.14 -6.62
N PHE A 675 23.31 10.78 -7.78
CA PHE A 675 22.08 11.38 -8.26
C PHE A 675 21.11 10.29 -8.72
N ASN A 676 19.94 10.25 -8.07
CA ASN A 676 18.88 9.31 -8.38
C ASN A 676 17.89 9.93 -9.36
N HIS A 677 17.52 9.17 -10.39
CA HIS A 677 16.49 9.50 -11.35
C HIS A 677 15.41 8.43 -11.32
N ASN A 678 14.15 8.82 -11.22
CA ASN A 678 13.03 7.89 -11.30
C ASN A 678 11.93 8.48 -12.20
N PHE A 679 11.55 7.72 -13.22
CA PHE A 679 10.48 8.02 -14.16
C PHE A 679 9.36 7.01 -13.95
N GLN A 680 8.13 7.47 -13.93
CA GLN A 680 6.95 6.62 -13.82
C GLN A 680 5.88 7.08 -14.79
N ILE A 681 5.28 6.13 -15.47
CA ILE A 681 4.11 6.31 -16.33
C ILE A 681 3.03 5.40 -15.79
N GLU A 682 1.86 5.95 -15.51
CA GLU A 682 0.67 5.20 -15.10
C GLU A 682 -0.48 5.51 -16.05
N TYR A 683 -1.20 4.47 -16.44
CA TYR A 683 -2.42 4.55 -17.21
C TYR A 683 -3.52 3.76 -16.52
N MET A 684 -4.66 4.39 -16.32
CA MET A 684 -5.86 3.77 -15.78
C MET A 684 -6.98 3.87 -16.82
N PHE A 685 -7.48 2.70 -17.25
CA PHE A 685 -8.55 2.58 -18.21
C PHE A 685 -9.87 2.30 -17.48
N ARG A 686 -10.79 3.27 -17.49
CA ARG A 686 -12.20 3.16 -17.01
C ARG A 686 -12.32 2.50 -15.63
N SER A 687 -11.34 2.64 -14.76
CA SER A 687 -11.29 1.95 -13.46
C SER A 687 -11.44 0.40 -13.55
N LEU A 688 -11.06 -0.18 -14.69
CA LEU A 688 -11.04 -1.63 -14.92
C LEU A 688 -9.63 -2.17 -15.13
N MET A 689 -8.71 -1.33 -15.60
CA MET A 689 -7.32 -1.72 -15.85
C MET A 689 -6.38 -0.60 -15.38
N ARG A 690 -5.30 -1.00 -14.75
CA ARG A 690 -4.19 -0.13 -14.35
C ARG A 690 -2.89 -0.69 -14.88
N MET A 691 -2.13 0.14 -15.56
CA MET A 691 -0.79 -0.18 -16.04
C MET A 691 0.20 0.84 -15.48
N GLN A 692 1.34 0.38 -15.04
CA GLN A 692 2.41 1.23 -14.54
C GLN A 692 3.75 0.75 -15.08
N LEU A 693 4.55 1.70 -15.55
CA LEU A 693 5.96 1.49 -15.89
C LEU A 693 6.79 2.45 -15.05
N SER A 694 7.80 1.92 -14.41
CA SER A 694 8.81 2.73 -13.71
C SER A 694 10.20 2.39 -14.24
N TYR A 695 11.05 3.41 -14.37
CA TYR A 695 12.46 3.29 -14.74
C TYR A 695 13.29 4.17 -13.81
N GLY A 696 14.19 3.55 -13.08
CA GLY A 696 15.11 4.23 -12.18
C GLY A 696 16.56 3.97 -12.54
N PHE A 697 17.41 4.99 -12.37
CA PHE A 697 18.87 4.82 -12.44
C PHE A 697 19.58 5.82 -11.51
N THR A 698 20.81 5.48 -11.14
CA THR A 698 21.59 6.31 -10.22
C THR A 698 22.97 6.59 -10.83
N ASP A 699 23.30 7.87 -10.93
CA ASP A 699 24.64 8.31 -11.28
C ASP A 699 25.51 8.40 -10.02
N ASN A 700 26.76 7.94 -10.11
CA ASN A 700 27.72 7.91 -8.99
C ASN A 700 27.16 7.27 -7.73
N GLN A 701 26.39 6.19 -7.85
CA GLN A 701 25.79 5.51 -6.69
C GLN A 701 26.86 5.20 -5.64
N ILE A 702 26.59 5.53 -4.39
CA ILE A 702 27.44 5.16 -3.26
C ILE A 702 27.07 3.73 -2.89
N ILE A 703 28.04 2.83 -3.00
CA ILE A 703 27.92 1.42 -2.66
C ILE A 703 28.93 1.05 -1.59
N THR A 704 28.79 -0.12 -1.01
CA THR A 704 29.81 -0.71 -0.13
C THR A 704 30.80 -1.52 -0.97
N LEU A 705 32.07 -1.12 -0.99
CA LEU A 705 33.18 -1.94 -1.43
C LEU A 705 33.54 -2.90 -0.27
N THR A 706 33.53 -4.19 -0.53
CA THR A 706 33.91 -5.19 0.42
C THR A 706 35.21 -5.86 0.00
N VAL A 707 36.19 -5.85 0.90
CA VAL A 707 37.47 -6.55 0.74
C VAL A 707 37.42 -7.77 1.63
N PHE A 708 37.59 -8.95 1.04
CA PHE A 708 37.56 -10.23 1.75
C PHE A 708 38.97 -10.71 2.04
N ASP A 709 39.18 -11.15 3.27
CA ASP A 709 40.38 -11.89 3.67
C ASP A 709 40.05 -13.39 3.75
N LYS A 710 40.53 -14.12 2.75
CA LYS A 710 40.29 -15.57 2.65
C LYS A 710 40.87 -16.36 3.84
N ALA A 711 41.99 -15.93 4.41
CA ALA A 711 42.67 -16.65 5.49
C ALA A 711 41.93 -16.51 6.83
N THR A 712 41.42 -15.31 7.14
CA THR A 712 40.76 -15.02 8.40
C THR A 712 39.23 -15.08 8.30
N THR A 713 38.68 -15.20 7.08
CA THR A 713 37.25 -15.04 6.75
C THR A 713 36.67 -13.65 7.09
N ALA A 714 37.54 -12.73 7.50
CA ALA A 714 37.16 -11.36 7.85
C ALA A 714 36.89 -10.52 6.58
N ARG A 715 36.04 -9.51 6.72
CA ARG A 715 35.75 -8.56 5.67
C ARG A 715 35.96 -7.14 6.14
N ARG A 716 36.55 -6.34 5.26
CA ARG A 716 36.67 -4.91 5.44
C ARG A 716 35.76 -4.21 4.45
N THR A 717 34.93 -3.30 4.91
CA THR A 717 33.97 -2.56 4.08
C THR A 717 34.33 -1.09 4.04
N SER A 718 34.17 -0.48 2.88
CA SER A 718 34.30 0.97 2.70
C SER A 718 33.32 1.46 1.62
N PRO A 719 32.79 2.70 1.74
CA PRO A 719 31.93 3.25 0.71
C PRO A 719 32.75 3.66 -0.52
N ALA A 720 32.19 3.42 -1.71
CA ALA A 720 32.78 3.78 -3.00
C ALA A 720 31.70 4.21 -3.99
N ASN A 721 32.05 5.07 -4.96
CA ASN A 721 31.11 5.44 -6.01
C ASN A 721 31.19 4.48 -7.20
N ILE A 722 30.03 4.13 -7.77
CA ILE A 722 29.93 3.30 -8.96
C ILE A 722 28.81 3.79 -9.88
N ASN A 723 28.97 3.54 -11.19
CA ASN A 723 27.94 3.81 -12.20
C ASN A 723 27.48 2.50 -12.86
N GLY A 724 26.25 2.53 -13.36
CA GLY A 724 25.67 1.45 -14.14
C GLY A 724 24.48 0.76 -13.46
N ASN A 725 24.06 1.22 -12.30
CA ASN A 725 22.89 0.71 -11.59
C ASN A 725 21.60 1.30 -12.17
N TRP A 726 20.65 0.44 -12.56
CA TRP A 726 19.33 0.83 -13.02
C TRP A 726 18.32 -0.28 -12.81
N ASN A 727 17.05 0.09 -12.75
CA ASN A 727 15.95 -0.83 -12.55
C ASN A 727 14.73 -0.45 -13.38
N THR A 728 13.90 -1.44 -13.73
CA THR A 728 12.55 -1.25 -14.26
C THR A 728 11.56 -2.00 -13.44
N ARG A 729 10.32 -1.51 -13.43
CA ARG A 729 9.18 -2.24 -12.90
C ARG A 729 8.00 -1.99 -13.81
N GLU A 730 7.46 -3.07 -14.34
CA GLU A 730 6.23 -3.13 -15.11
C GLU A 730 5.14 -3.77 -14.25
N TYR A 731 3.99 -3.15 -14.20
CA TYR A 731 2.83 -3.62 -13.46
C TYR A 731 1.57 -3.49 -14.30
N VAL A 732 0.76 -4.54 -14.34
CA VAL A 732 -0.55 -4.56 -14.97
C VAL A 732 -1.53 -5.19 -14.00
N TYR A 733 -2.65 -4.54 -13.80
CA TYR A 733 -3.80 -5.05 -13.07
C TYR A 733 -5.05 -4.86 -13.92
N PHE A 734 -5.90 -5.87 -13.94
CA PHE A 734 -7.13 -5.86 -14.69
C PHE A 734 -8.24 -6.54 -13.89
N THR A 735 -9.44 -5.96 -13.88
CA THR A 735 -10.61 -6.54 -13.19
C THR A 735 -11.84 -6.44 -14.07
N ILE A 736 -12.61 -7.51 -14.14
CA ILE A 736 -13.86 -7.59 -14.91
C ILE A 736 -14.97 -8.03 -13.99
N PRO A 737 -15.93 -7.17 -13.65
CA PRO A 737 -17.15 -7.57 -12.96
C PRO A 737 -18.12 -8.24 -13.95
N ILE A 738 -18.61 -9.43 -13.62
CA ILE A 738 -19.56 -10.23 -14.42
C ILE A 738 -20.68 -10.67 -13.47
N HIS A 739 -21.72 -9.84 -13.29
CA HIS A 739 -22.80 -10.07 -12.33
C HIS A 739 -22.25 -10.28 -10.90
N ASP A 740 -22.46 -11.46 -10.32
CA ASP A 740 -21.98 -11.82 -8.98
C ASP A 740 -20.52 -12.30 -8.97
N PHE A 741 -19.91 -12.43 -10.13
CA PHE A 741 -18.55 -12.87 -10.30
C PHE A 741 -17.62 -11.72 -10.69
N THR A 742 -16.46 -11.66 -10.09
CA THR A 742 -15.39 -10.75 -10.48
C THR A 742 -14.15 -11.55 -10.85
N LEU A 743 -13.61 -11.30 -12.02
CA LEU A 743 -12.34 -11.87 -12.47
C LEU A 743 -11.27 -10.78 -12.40
N SER A 744 -10.16 -11.05 -11.73
CA SER A 744 -9.00 -10.16 -11.67
C SER A 744 -7.75 -10.88 -12.14
N MET A 745 -6.89 -10.14 -12.82
CA MET A 745 -5.59 -10.61 -13.29
C MET A 745 -4.54 -9.57 -12.92
N ASN A 746 -3.38 -10.01 -12.48
CA ASN A 746 -2.25 -9.13 -12.25
C ASN A 746 -0.97 -9.74 -12.81
N ALA A 747 -0.05 -8.88 -13.23
CA ALA A 747 1.29 -9.25 -13.59
C ALA A 747 2.25 -8.15 -13.15
N THR A 748 3.34 -8.54 -12.53
CA THR A 748 4.44 -7.65 -12.15
C THR A 748 5.74 -8.24 -12.66
N HIS A 749 6.52 -7.44 -13.36
CA HIS A 749 7.89 -7.76 -13.66
C HIS A 749 8.78 -6.66 -13.13
N SER A 750 9.84 -7.03 -12.43
CA SER A 750 10.88 -6.11 -11.97
C SER A 750 12.21 -6.61 -12.47
N PHE A 751 12.96 -5.72 -13.07
CA PHE A 751 14.33 -5.98 -13.49
C PHE A 751 15.28 -5.03 -12.77
N ASN A 752 16.32 -5.58 -12.18
CA ASN A 752 17.37 -4.80 -11.54
C ASN A 752 18.73 -5.18 -12.14
N HIS A 753 19.42 -4.19 -12.66
CA HIS A 753 20.82 -4.28 -13.07
C HIS A 753 21.65 -3.60 -11.99
N GLY A 754 22.17 -4.40 -11.06
CA GLY A 754 23.02 -3.96 -9.96
C GLY A 754 24.50 -4.13 -10.31
N VAL A 755 25.29 -3.11 -10.08
CA VAL A 755 26.74 -3.16 -10.22
C VAL A 755 27.38 -2.94 -8.88
N SER A 756 28.35 -3.78 -8.52
CA SER A 756 29.06 -3.73 -7.24
C SER A 756 30.57 -3.89 -7.44
N TYR A 757 31.36 -3.56 -6.41
CA TYR A 757 32.77 -3.88 -6.31
C TYR A 757 32.98 -4.99 -5.29
N VAL A 758 33.86 -5.92 -5.63
CA VAL A 758 34.38 -6.97 -4.76
C VAL A 758 35.89 -7.00 -4.88
N GLN A 759 36.58 -7.25 -3.79
CA GLN A 759 38.02 -7.33 -3.75
C GLN A 759 38.48 -8.35 -2.71
N ASN A 760 39.50 -9.15 -3.05
CA ASN A 760 40.24 -9.94 -2.06
C ASN A 760 41.42 -9.13 -1.54
N THR A 761 41.95 -9.47 -0.37
CA THR A 761 43.16 -8.83 0.21
C THR A 761 44.40 -8.95 -0.68
N THR A 762 44.42 -9.95 -1.57
CA THR A 762 45.49 -10.17 -2.54
C THR A 762 45.37 -9.35 -3.84
N ASP A 763 44.22 -8.72 -4.06
CA ASP A 763 43.94 -7.99 -5.28
C ASP A 763 44.50 -6.56 -5.21
N ASN A 764 45.10 -6.07 -6.28
CA ASN A 764 45.56 -4.68 -6.34
C ASN A 764 44.45 -3.68 -6.56
N GLU A 765 43.38 -4.09 -7.24
CA GLU A 765 42.22 -3.24 -7.56
C GLU A 765 40.90 -4.02 -7.36
N PRO A 766 39.79 -3.30 -7.05
CA PRO A 766 38.49 -3.94 -6.90
C PRO A 766 37.91 -4.39 -8.27
N TRP A 767 37.31 -5.55 -8.26
CA TRP A 767 36.61 -6.13 -9.40
C TRP A 767 35.21 -5.55 -9.52
N LYS A 768 34.85 -5.16 -10.72
CA LYS A 768 33.49 -4.70 -11.02
C LYS A 768 32.63 -5.89 -11.43
N SER A 769 31.58 -6.14 -10.70
CA SER A 769 30.61 -7.22 -10.95
C SER A 769 29.23 -6.65 -11.27
N ALA A 770 28.61 -7.13 -12.33
CA ALA A 770 27.24 -6.82 -12.65
C ALA A 770 26.33 -8.02 -12.33
N THR A 771 25.23 -7.74 -11.64
CA THR A 771 24.18 -8.70 -11.34
C THR A 771 22.88 -8.28 -12.02
N LYS A 772 22.26 -9.20 -12.73
CA LYS A 772 20.94 -9.05 -13.38
C LYS A 772 19.94 -9.86 -12.60
N HIS A 773 18.96 -9.18 -12.07
CA HIS A 773 17.92 -9.82 -11.27
C HIS A 773 16.55 -9.56 -11.90
N HIS A 774 15.80 -10.63 -12.16
CA HIS A 774 14.46 -10.64 -12.68
C HIS A 774 13.51 -11.20 -11.63
N ASN A 775 12.53 -10.43 -11.23
CA ASN A 775 11.38 -10.88 -10.47
C ASN A 775 10.16 -10.82 -11.38
N PHE A 776 9.49 -11.92 -11.57
CA PHE A 776 8.23 -11.99 -12.29
C PHE A 776 7.18 -12.64 -11.42
N SER A 777 6.01 -12.04 -11.33
CA SER A 777 4.85 -12.63 -10.68
C SER A 777 3.60 -12.34 -11.51
N THR A 778 2.74 -13.33 -11.63
CA THR A 778 1.44 -13.19 -12.30
C THR A 778 0.42 -14.03 -11.57
N GLY A 779 -0.82 -13.59 -11.58
CA GLY A 779 -1.93 -14.30 -10.95
C GLY A 779 -3.25 -14.02 -11.64
N ILE A 780 -4.14 -14.98 -11.53
CA ILE A 780 -5.53 -14.87 -11.91
C ILE A 780 -6.33 -15.23 -10.67
N SER A 781 -7.28 -14.39 -10.30
CA SER A 781 -8.17 -14.61 -9.17
C SER A 781 -9.62 -14.35 -9.57
N GLY A 782 -10.52 -15.10 -8.97
CA GLY A 782 -11.95 -14.93 -9.12
C GLY A 782 -12.61 -14.77 -7.76
N SER A 783 -13.64 -13.97 -7.68
CA SER A 783 -14.52 -13.88 -6.53
C SER A 783 -15.97 -14.00 -6.96
N TYR A 784 -16.76 -14.70 -6.17
CA TYR A 784 -18.20 -14.86 -6.33
C TYR A 784 -18.89 -14.61 -5.00
N GLY A 785 -19.91 -13.79 -4.99
CA GLY A 785 -20.67 -13.48 -3.79
C GLY A 785 -22.16 -13.36 -4.03
N ASN A 786 -22.94 -14.15 -3.29
CA ASN A 786 -24.38 -14.01 -3.21
C ASN A 786 -24.82 -13.98 -1.73
N LYS A 787 -26.11 -14.05 -1.45
CA LYS A 787 -26.69 -14.02 -0.10
C LYS A 787 -26.11 -15.06 0.86
N TYR A 788 -25.74 -16.24 0.38
CA TYR A 788 -25.33 -17.39 1.21
C TYR A 788 -23.88 -17.78 1.03
N TRP A 789 -23.31 -17.50 -0.12
CA TRP A 789 -21.97 -17.93 -0.49
C TRP A 789 -21.07 -16.74 -0.76
N MET A 790 -19.88 -16.79 -0.22
CA MET A 790 -18.76 -15.98 -0.63
C MET A 790 -17.60 -16.91 -0.96
N MET A 791 -17.12 -16.83 -2.20
CA MET A 791 -16.02 -17.65 -2.69
C MET A 791 -15.01 -16.73 -3.34
N GLN A 792 -13.77 -16.85 -2.97
CA GLN A 792 -12.66 -16.21 -3.65
C GLN A 792 -11.52 -17.19 -3.79
N GLY A 793 -10.79 -17.09 -4.88
CA GLY A 793 -9.64 -17.95 -5.08
C GLY A 793 -8.81 -17.50 -6.26
N GLY A 794 -7.58 -17.93 -6.27
CA GLY A 794 -6.64 -17.57 -7.31
C GLY A 794 -5.53 -18.56 -7.48
N VAL A 795 -4.87 -18.47 -8.63
CA VAL A 795 -3.64 -19.18 -8.94
C VAL A 795 -2.62 -18.18 -9.42
N GLY A 796 -1.42 -18.27 -8.89
CA GLY A 796 -0.31 -17.41 -9.25
C GLY A 796 0.95 -18.20 -9.54
N TYR A 797 1.81 -17.57 -10.30
CA TYR A 797 3.16 -18.05 -10.57
C TYR A 797 4.14 -16.93 -10.23
N SER A 798 5.21 -17.27 -9.56
CA SER A 798 6.31 -16.36 -9.28
C SER A 798 7.65 -16.98 -9.70
N MET A 799 8.56 -16.13 -10.16
CA MET A 799 9.91 -16.51 -10.58
C MET A 799 10.90 -15.44 -10.15
N ASN A 800 11.95 -15.90 -9.49
CA ASN A 800 13.16 -15.17 -9.19
C ASN A 800 14.31 -15.72 -10.01
N ASN A 801 14.94 -14.91 -10.84
CA ASN A 801 16.08 -15.33 -11.65
C ASN A 801 17.19 -14.30 -11.49
N SER A 802 18.33 -14.74 -11.00
CA SER A 802 19.52 -13.91 -10.80
C SER A 802 20.71 -14.50 -11.53
N LYS A 803 21.44 -13.62 -12.22
CA LYS A 803 22.69 -13.95 -12.88
C LYS A 803 23.73 -12.87 -12.59
N SER A 804 24.84 -13.26 -12.01
CA SER A 804 26.03 -12.44 -11.87
C SER A 804 27.07 -12.76 -12.95
N ASP A 805 27.99 -11.84 -13.20
CA ASP A 805 29.09 -12.07 -14.12
C ASP A 805 30.00 -13.24 -13.71
N TYR A 806 29.99 -13.59 -12.42
CA TYR A 806 30.77 -14.72 -11.88
C TYR A 806 30.02 -16.04 -11.82
N LEU A 807 28.72 -16.05 -12.15
CA LEU A 807 27.91 -17.26 -12.16
C LEU A 807 27.93 -17.91 -13.55
N THR A 808 28.36 -19.16 -13.60
CA THR A 808 28.26 -20.00 -14.82
C THR A 808 26.80 -20.30 -15.15
N THR A 809 25.97 -20.46 -14.12
CA THR A 809 24.52 -20.70 -14.22
C THR A 809 23.73 -19.65 -13.46
N ALA A 810 22.55 -19.32 -13.97
CA ALA A 810 21.64 -18.42 -13.24
C ALA A 810 21.04 -19.14 -12.03
N THR A 811 20.96 -18.48 -10.88
CA THR A 811 20.19 -18.96 -9.73
C THR A 811 18.71 -18.69 -9.99
N LYS A 812 17.89 -19.74 -9.90
CA LYS A 812 16.45 -19.69 -10.21
C LYS A 812 15.65 -20.22 -9.02
N GLY A 813 14.73 -19.41 -8.52
CA GLY A 813 13.67 -19.86 -7.62
C GLY A 813 12.32 -19.59 -8.26
N GLN A 814 11.42 -20.55 -8.14
CA GLN A 814 10.08 -20.46 -8.74
C GLN A 814 9.06 -20.94 -7.73
N ALA A 815 7.83 -20.47 -7.82
CA ALA A 815 6.73 -21.02 -7.04
C ALA A 815 5.41 -20.94 -7.81
N ILE A 816 4.59 -21.95 -7.61
CA ILE A 816 3.17 -21.93 -7.95
C ILE A 816 2.43 -21.75 -6.63
N ASN A 817 1.57 -20.75 -6.58
CA ASN A 817 0.74 -20.45 -5.43
C ASN A 817 -0.71 -20.55 -5.82
N ALA A 818 -1.55 -21.08 -4.94
CA ALA A 818 -2.98 -21.06 -5.11
C ALA A 818 -3.64 -20.75 -3.75
N ASN A 819 -4.70 -19.99 -3.79
CA ASN A 819 -5.50 -19.72 -2.60
C ASN A 819 -6.97 -19.95 -2.90
N ALA A 820 -7.71 -20.40 -1.91
CA ALA A 820 -9.15 -20.50 -1.94
C ALA A 820 -9.71 -20.15 -0.57
N ASP A 821 -10.71 -19.29 -0.55
CA ASP A 821 -11.49 -18.94 0.63
C ASP A 821 -12.97 -19.10 0.27
N ILE A 822 -13.64 -19.99 0.96
CA ILE A 822 -15.04 -20.33 0.71
C ILE A 822 -15.78 -20.18 2.05
N THR A 823 -16.75 -19.28 2.07
CA THR A 823 -17.61 -19.07 3.22
C THR A 823 -19.07 -19.35 2.81
N TYR A 824 -19.73 -20.15 3.61
CA TYR A 824 -21.16 -20.43 3.51
C TYR A 824 -21.87 -19.92 4.75
N GLU A 825 -22.87 -19.09 4.56
CA GLU A 825 -23.71 -18.57 5.62
C GLU A 825 -25.13 -19.13 5.54
N ALA A 826 -25.51 -19.96 6.51
CA ALA A 826 -26.84 -20.53 6.58
C ALA A 826 -27.87 -19.50 7.09
N PRO A 827 -29.15 -19.57 6.65
CA PRO A 827 -30.21 -18.64 7.08
C PRO A 827 -30.45 -18.55 8.60
N PHE A 828 -30.09 -19.59 9.36
CA PHE A 828 -30.24 -19.65 10.81
C PHE A 828 -29.01 -19.13 11.57
N GLY A 829 -28.03 -18.51 10.90
CA GLY A 829 -26.89 -17.85 11.53
C GLY A 829 -25.63 -18.71 11.71
N LEU A 830 -25.57 -19.91 11.13
CA LEU A 830 -24.35 -20.71 11.09
C LEU A 830 -23.50 -20.28 9.87
N GLU A 831 -22.26 -19.88 10.11
CA GLU A 831 -21.26 -19.61 9.09
C GLU A 831 -20.19 -20.71 9.11
N LEU A 832 -19.87 -21.24 7.93
CA LEU A 832 -18.81 -22.22 7.73
C LEU A 832 -17.80 -21.66 6.75
N GLY A 833 -16.54 -21.65 7.14
CA GLY A 833 -15.42 -21.14 6.32
C GLY A 833 -14.37 -22.20 6.09
N VAL A 834 -13.84 -22.24 4.87
CA VAL A 834 -12.67 -23.05 4.49
C VAL A 834 -11.68 -22.13 3.78
N GLU A 835 -10.50 -22.04 4.32
CA GLU A 835 -9.39 -21.31 3.73
C GLU A 835 -8.24 -22.27 3.40
N CYS A 836 -7.74 -22.19 2.19
CA CYS A 836 -6.60 -22.99 1.75
C CYS A 836 -5.57 -22.08 1.07
N ASN A 837 -4.36 -22.07 1.58
CA ASN A 837 -3.21 -21.39 0.99
C ASN A 837 -2.18 -22.45 0.60
N PHE A 838 -2.05 -22.69 -0.71
CA PHE A 838 -1.14 -23.65 -1.29
C PHE A 838 0.06 -22.94 -1.90
N SER A 839 1.26 -23.45 -1.61
CA SER A 839 2.50 -23.00 -2.23
C SER A 839 3.41 -24.18 -2.58
N LYS A 840 3.86 -24.23 -3.82
CA LYS A 840 4.84 -25.20 -4.31
C LYS A 840 6.04 -24.46 -4.86
N PRO A 841 7.05 -24.19 -4.03
CA PRO A 841 8.34 -23.67 -4.47
C PRO A 841 9.19 -24.79 -5.10
N PHE A 842 10.09 -24.40 -6.00
CA PHE A 842 11.05 -25.29 -6.66
C PHE A 842 12.25 -24.51 -7.21
N GLY A 843 13.38 -25.20 -7.37
CA GLY A 843 14.61 -24.62 -7.89
C GLY A 843 15.50 -23.97 -6.85
N TYR A 844 15.22 -24.15 -5.57
CA TYR A 844 16.02 -23.61 -4.46
C TYR A 844 17.10 -24.60 -4.01
N GLU A 845 18.25 -24.07 -3.52
CA GLU A 845 19.39 -24.86 -3.06
C GLU A 845 19.07 -25.62 -1.77
N MET A 846 18.37 -25.00 -0.84
CA MET A 846 17.94 -25.64 0.40
C MET A 846 16.80 -26.61 0.12
N ALA A 847 17.01 -27.91 0.37
CA ALA A 847 16.00 -28.94 0.06
C ALA A 847 14.65 -28.70 0.78
N ALA A 848 14.70 -28.16 2.00
CA ALA A 848 13.51 -27.81 2.78
C ALA A 848 12.66 -26.74 2.08
N ALA A 849 13.30 -25.87 1.31
CA ALA A 849 12.66 -24.79 0.55
C ALA A 849 11.76 -25.27 -0.58
N ASN A 850 12.04 -26.45 -1.13
CA ASN A 850 11.27 -27.01 -2.25
C ASN A 850 10.07 -27.86 -1.78
N LYS A 851 9.79 -27.88 -0.47
CA LYS A 851 8.64 -28.61 0.06
C LYS A 851 7.33 -27.87 -0.26
N THR A 852 6.31 -28.68 -0.54
CA THR A 852 4.96 -28.14 -0.71
C THR A 852 4.41 -27.71 0.64
N GLU A 853 3.76 -26.55 0.67
CA GLU A 853 3.02 -26.02 1.79
C GLU A 853 1.54 -25.93 1.39
N CYS A 854 0.65 -26.38 2.28
CA CYS A 854 -0.79 -26.30 2.10
C CYS A 854 -1.41 -25.96 3.45
N LEU A 855 -1.55 -24.68 3.74
CA LEU A 855 -2.17 -24.21 4.99
C LEU A 855 -3.69 -24.31 4.80
N LEU A 856 -4.29 -25.28 5.44
CA LEU A 856 -5.73 -25.51 5.43
C LEU A 856 -6.33 -25.10 6.77
N ASN A 857 -7.22 -24.12 6.74
CA ASN A 857 -7.95 -23.60 7.90
C ASN A 857 -9.44 -23.90 7.76
N LEU A 858 -10.06 -24.33 8.82
CA LEU A 858 -11.53 -24.49 8.91
C LEU A 858 -12.08 -23.57 9.99
N ARG A 859 -13.17 -22.87 9.66
CA ARG A 859 -13.88 -21.99 10.58
C ARG A 859 -15.35 -22.39 10.65
N ALA A 860 -15.89 -22.38 11.85
CA ALA A 860 -17.32 -22.49 12.07
C ALA A 860 -17.76 -21.48 13.13
N GLU A 861 -18.67 -20.60 12.77
CA GLU A 861 -19.17 -19.55 13.65
C GLU A 861 -20.70 -19.63 13.72
N TYR A 862 -21.24 -19.45 14.92
CA TYR A 862 -22.68 -19.34 15.13
C TYR A 862 -23.03 -17.96 15.67
N HIS A 863 -23.76 -17.23 14.84
CA HIS A 863 -24.23 -15.88 15.15
C HIS A 863 -25.62 -15.96 15.78
N PHE A 864 -25.76 -15.43 16.97
CA PHE A 864 -27.02 -15.43 17.71
C PHE A 864 -27.34 -14.03 18.26
N LEU A 865 -28.51 -13.88 18.86
CA LEU A 865 -29.17 -12.63 19.20
C LEU A 865 -29.66 -11.84 17.96
N LYS A 866 -30.52 -10.85 18.18
CA LYS A 866 -31.02 -9.98 17.12
C LYS A 866 -29.82 -9.24 16.46
N ARG A 867 -29.84 -9.12 15.13
CA ARG A 867 -28.78 -8.50 14.33
C ARG A 867 -27.41 -9.18 14.48
N LYS A 868 -27.39 -10.46 14.88
CA LYS A 868 -26.14 -11.22 15.03
C LYS A 868 -25.12 -10.56 15.98
N LEU A 869 -25.61 -9.99 17.09
CA LEU A 869 -24.74 -9.25 18.01
C LEU A 869 -23.77 -10.14 18.79
N ALA A 870 -24.06 -11.43 18.96
CA ALA A 870 -23.15 -12.35 19.62
C ALA A 870 -22.71 -13.46 18.66
N THR A 871 -21.46 -13.84 18.74
CA THR A 871 -20.84 -14.89 17.94
C THR A 871 -20.05 -15.82 18.85
N ILE A 872 -20.24 -17.12 18.65
CA ILE A 872 -19.32 -18.15 19.15
C ILE A 872 -18.74 -18.88 17.94
N GLY A 873 -17.46 -19.08 17.94
CA GLY A 873 -16.77 -19.68 16.81
C GLY A 873 -15.62 -20.56 17.21
N VAL A 874 -15.24 -21.42 16.29
CA VAL A 874 -14.06 -22.27 16.35
C VAL A 874 -13.28 -22.11 15.06
N ASP A 875 -11.94 -21.97 15.20
CA ASP A 875 -10.98 -21.98 14.09
C ASP A 875 -10.02 -23.13 14.29
N TRP A 876 -9.91 -23.99 13.31
CA TRP A 876 -8.85 -24.98 13.24
C TRP A 876 -7.87 -24.56 12.15
N ARG A 877 -6.72 -24.07 12.56
CA ARG A 877 -5.68 -23.53 11.70
C ARG A 877 -4.66 -24.58 11.35
N ASP A 878 -4.13 -24.52 10.14
CA ASP A 878 -3.08 -25.40 9.59
C ASP A 878 -3.29 -26.87 9.99
N ILE A 879 -4.47 -27.42 9.66
CA ILE A 879 -4.87 -28.78 9.99
C ILE A 879 -3.84 -29.80 9.50
N LEU A 880 -3.19 -29.49 8.37
CA LEU A 880 -2.21 -30.39 7.75
C LEU A 880 -0.81 -30.24 8.37
N ASN A 881 -0.60 -29.27 9.26
CA ASN A 881 0.68 -28.92 9.87
C ASN A 881 1.80 -28.84 8.80
N SER A 882 1.54 -28.11 7.75
CA SER A 882 2.36 -28.10 6.53
C SER A 882 3.23 -26.86 6.38
N TYR A 883 3.19 -25.94 7.34
CA TYR A 883 3.97 -24.71 7.32
C TYR A 883 5.46 -24.94 7.10
N ASN A 884 6.03 -24.22 6.14
CA ASN A 884 7.44 -24.34 5.77
C ASN A 884 8.29 -23.13 6.16
N GLY A 885 7.69 -21.94 6.22
CA GLY A 885 8.32 -20.69 6.66
C GLY A 885 9.51 -20.21 5.81
N PHE A 886 9.56 -20.64 4.55
CA PHE A 886 10.71 -20.40 3.67
C PHE A 886 10.64 -19.06 2.95
N LYS A 887 11.80 -18.39 2.81
CA LYS A 887 11.99 -17.19 1.97
C LYS A 887 13.34 -17.25 1.28
N ALA A 888 13.42 -16.72 0.06
CA ALA A 888 14.67 -16.54 -0.66
C ALA A 888 14.79 -15.14 -1.26
N SER A 889 16.02 -14.64 -1.32
CA SER A 889 16.34 -13.35 -1.91
C SER A 889 17.73 -13.34 -2.51
N MET A 890 17.94 -12.46 -3.49
CA MET A 890 19.26 -12.17 -4.05
C MET A 890 19.59 -10.69 -3.90
N ASN A 891 20.77 -10.39 -3.42
CA ASN A 891 21.29 -9.04 -3.32
C ASN A 891 22.76 -9.01 -3.76
N GLY A 892 23.03 -8.30 -4.86
CA GLY A 892 24.38 -8.23 -5.43
C GLY A 892 24.92 -9.62 -5.79
N THR A 893 26.01 -10.02 -5.16
CA THR A 893 26.66 -11.34 -5.34
C THR A 893 26.22 -12.38 -4.31
N MET A 894 25.22 -12.06 -3.47
CA MET A 894 24.76 -12.94 -2.40
C MET A 894 23.37 -13.51 -2.72
N TRP A 895 23.25 -14.83 -2.67
CA TRP A 895 21.99 -15.55 -2.60
C TRP A 895 21.71 -15.94 -1.16
N ASN A 896 20.54 -15.59 -0.66
CA ASN A 896 20.14 -15.88 0.70
C ASN A 896 18.83 -16.65 0.72
N GLU A 897 18.81 -17.76 1.42
CA GLU A 897 17.65 -18.58 1.74
C GLU A 897 17.46 -18.63 3.25
N SER A 898 16.24 -18.50 3.72
CA SER A 898 15.95 -18.56 5.15
C SER A 898 14.68 -19.34 5.44
N ARG A 899 14.63 -19.98 6.58
CA ARG A 899 13.48 -20.67 7.12
C ARG A 899 13.19 -20.15 8.53
N THR A 900 11.94 -19.70 8.73
CA THR A 900 11.44 -19.30 10.04
C THR A 900 10.57 -20.42 10.61
N TYR A 901 10.83 -20.83 11.84
CA TYR A 901 10.04 -21.85 12.52
C TYR A 901 8.86 -21.19 13.26
N GLY A 902 7.69 -21.82 13.18
CA GLY A 902 6.47 -21.37 13.87
C GLY A 902 5.57 -22.56 14.20
N ASP A 903 4.82 -22.45 15.29
CA ASP A 903 3.73 -23.36 15.60
C ASP A 903 2.44 -22.80 15.00
N THR A 904 1.98 -23.43 13.92
CA THR A 904 0.86 -22.92 13.13
C THR A 904 -0.42 -23.73 13.32
N SER A 905 -0.27 -25.04 13.67
CA SER A 905 -1.41 -25.93 13.85
C SER A 905 -2.03 -25.73 15.22
N MET A 906 -3.22 -25.12 15.25
CA MET A 906 -3.95 -24.84 16.49
C MET A 906 -5.44 -24.83 16.31
N PHE A 907 -6.15 -25.20 17.37
CA PHE A 907 -7.59 -25.11 17.47
C PHE A 907 -7.97 -23.99 18.43
N VAL A 908 -8.66 -22.97 17.93
CA VAL A 908 -9.00 -21.74 18.67
C VAL A 908 -10.50 -21.65 18.84
N ILE A 909 -10.96 -21.42 20.06
CA ILE A 909 -12.35 -21.13 20.41
C ILE A 909 -12.44 -19.62 20.62
N ARG A 910 -13.47 -19.00 20.00
CA ARG A 910 -13.72 -17.55 20.10
C ARG A 910 -15.13 -17.27 20.59
N PHE A 911 -15.26 -16.16 21.30
CA PHE A 911 -16.53 -15.52 21.61
C PHE A 911 -16.39 -14.04 21.34
N SER A 912 -17.39 -13.44 20.69
CA SER A 912 -17.49 -11.98 20.58
C SER A 912 -18.91 -11.47 20.79
N TYR A 913 -19.00 -10.22 21.24
CA TYR A 913 -20.25 -9.50 21.44
C TYR A 913 -20.12 -8.08 20.91
N ARG A 914 -20.98 -7.69 19.96
CA ARG A 914 -21.02 -6.37 19.36
C ARG A 914 -22.05 -5.47 20.01
N ILE A 915 -21.70 -4.22 20.20
CA ILE A 915 -22.56 -3.15 20.69
C ILE A 915 -22.76 -2.18 19.54
N ASN A 916 -23.99 -2.04 19.04
CA ASN A 916 -24.31 -1.14 17.95
C ASN A 916 -25.54 -0.31 18.29
N ALA A 917 -25.38 1.00 18.43
CA ALA A 917 -26.46 1.95 18.61
C ALA A 917 -26.29 3.11 17.59
N PHE A 918 -27.38 3.44 16.92
CA PHE A 918 -27.44 4.47 15.88
C PHE A 918 -28.55 5.46 16.26
N ASP A 919 -28.22 6.77 16.25
CA ASP A 919 -29.16 7.87 16.40
C ASP A 919 -29.61 8.38 15.04
#